data_97646f2d0580134aeeebc868bbfe58f1
#
_entry.id   97646f2d0580134aeeebc868bbfe58f1
#
_cell.length_a   1.000
_cell.length_b   1.000
_cell.length_c   1.000
_cell.angle_alpha   90.00
_cell.angle_beta   90.00
_cell.angle_gamma   90.00
#
_symmetry.space_group_name_H-M   'P 1'
#
loop_
_entity.id
_entity.type
_entity.pdbx_description
1 polymer ?
#
loop_
_entity_poly.entity_id
_entity_poly.type
_entity_poly.pdbx_seq_one_letter_code
_entity_poly.pdbx_strand_id
1 'polypeptide(L)'
;MRHVHIHVTGIVQGVGMRPFVYREAMAHGICGWVLNAGDGVHIEAHASVEALDSFVAALSKHAPTAARVEHVAVADLKPDTWDADDEQVFRIVASQDQTVHTTLISPDIATCNDCLRELFDPADRRYHYPFINCTNCGPRFTIIRSLPYDRAATSMDCFPMCPECAAEYGDPLDRRFHAQPDACFDCGPHITWREVAGDMELEGSGATPAVGNTRETSDVIIDRCVELLASGGIVAIKGLGGFHLACNAANEQAVVELRRRKRRSNKPLAVMVRSLADTERLCHVDDAERGLLTGSIRPIVLLRRHTVGEGDSPDALTLAPSVAHDLPELGVMLPYTPLQHLLLAAAASHDMHALVMTSGNLSEEPIETDDALAWEHLVAAGIADALLGNDRAILSRYDDSVVRVVDGTVMPVRRARGYAPRPLPLPALDAVAPHVLACGPQQKATIAFTREDPNGEAACFVSQHIGDVENGETFDAWNAARIRLEDLFDLTTTALACDLHPSYLSSQWAREQARKCNLPLVEVQHHHAHIASVMAEAIAAGQLTTDARVLGIAFDGTGAGTDGTIWGGEFLVASLGGFERAAHLRTWALPGGAASVRDARRNAFALLSELGLLEHPGAAGLLSTLDEQTRSITATMIERNINSPRTSSMGRLFDAAAAVL
;
A
#
# COMPACT_ATOMS: atom_id res chain seq x y z
N MET A 1 -8.59 -31.04 -36.53
CA MET A 1 -7.75 -30.82 -35.34
C MET A 1 -6.81 -29.66 -35.66
N ARG A 2 -6.56 -28.82 -34.67
CA ARG A 2 -5.65 -27.64 -34.74
C ARG A 2 -4.70 -27.74 -33.58
N HIS A 3 -3.43 -27.41 -33.79
CA HIS A 3 -2.38 -27.40 -32.78
C HIS A 3 -1.87 -25.98 -32.62
N VAL A 4 -1.94 -25.42 -31.39
CA VAL A 4 -1.62 -24.01 -31.14
C VAL A 4 -0.74 -23.87 -29.89
N HIS A 5 0.10 -22.81 -29.92
CA HIS A 5 0.71 -22.26 -28.74
C HIS A 5 -0.05 -21.00 -28.33
N ILE A 6 -0.44 -20.91 -27.07
CA ILE A 6 -1.16 -19.76 -26.52
C ILE A 6 -0.27 -19.13 -25.45
N HIS A 7 -0.06 -17.82 -25.55
CA HIS A 7 0.67 -17.03 -24.56
C HIS A 7 -0.27 -16.05 -23.89
N VAL A 8 -0.38 -16.13 -22.55
CA VAL A 8 -1.27 -15.30 -21.74
C VAL A 8 -0.40 -14.38 -20.88
N THR A 9 -0.59 -13.06 -21.02
CA THR A 9 0.18 -12.04 -20.29
C THR A 9 -0.71 -11.22 -19.37
N GLY A 10 -0.09 -10.49 -18.42
CA GLY A 10 -0.75 -9.71 -17.39
C GLY A 10 -0.48 -10.22 -15.97
N ILE A 11 -1.40 -10.02 -15.03
CA ILE A 11 -1.34 -10.62 -13.69
C ILE A 11 -1.92 -12.03 -13.78
N VAL A 12 -1.06 -12.99 -14.16
CA VAL A 12 -1.46 -14.37 -14.46
C VAL A 12 -0.71 -15.41 -13.60
N GLN A 13 0.20 -14.98 -12.75
CA GLN A 13 0.91 -15.83 -11.80
C GLN A 13 0.50 -15.53 -10.35
N GLY A 14 0.48 -16.56 -9.49
CA GLY A 14 0.04 -16.43 -8.09
C GLY A 14 -1.47 -16.18 -7.91
N VAL A 15 -2.26 -16.32 -8.95
CA VAL A 15 -3.71 -16.01 -8.99
C VAL A 15 -4.56 -17.22 -9.40
N GLY A 16 -4.00 -18.43 -9.38
CA GLY A 16 -4.73 -19.64 -9.73
C GLY A 16 -4.91 -19.87 -11.24
N MET A 17 -4.10 -19.23 -12.09
CA MET A 17 -4.25 -19.34 -13.55
C MET A 17 -3.98 -20.76 -14.07
N ARG A 18 -2.90 -21.41 -13.65
CA ARG A 18 -2.58 -22.81 -14.07
C ARG A 18 -3.72 -23.79 -13.74
N PRO A 19 -4.23 -23.90 -12.50
CA PRO A 19 -5.39 -24.77 -12.21
C PRO A 19 -6.68 -24.35 -12.95
N PHE A 20 -6.88 -23.07 -13.21
CA PHE A 20 -8.00 -22.59 -14.02
C PHE A 20 -7.87 -23.10 -15.46
N VAL A 21 -6.73 -22.88 -16.11
CA VAL A 21 -6.45 -23.37 -17.48
C VAL A 21 -6.63 -24.88 -17.57
N TYR A 22 -6.16 -25.62 -16.57
CA TYR A 22 -6.34 -27.07 -16.50
C TYR A 22 -7.83 -27.47 -16.51
N ARG A 23 -8.65 -26.84 -15.64
CA ARG A 23 -10.09 -27.14 -15.58
C ARG A 23 -10.83 -26.78 -16.88
N GLU A 24 -10.51 -25.61 -17.46
CA GLU A 24 -11.09 -25.20 -18.75
C GLU A 24 -10.66 -26.14 -19.88
N ALA A 25 -9.40 -26.58 -19.90
CA ALA A 25 -8.92 -27.53 -20.89
C ALA A 25 -9.68 -28.86 -20.79
N MET A 26 -9.86 -29.38 -19.58
CA MET A 26 -10.65 -30.60 -19.35
C MET A 26 -12.13 -30.45 -19.77
N ALA A 27 -12.74 -29.29 -19.46
CA ALA A 27 -14.13 -29.00 -19.80
C ALA A 27 -14.37 -28.90 -21.32
N HIS A 28 -13.35 -28.46 -22.07
CA HIS A 28 -13.39 -28.28 -23.53
C HIS A 28 -12.76 -29.46 -24.29
N GLY A 29 -12.28 -30.52 -23.60
CA GLY A 29 -11.63 -31.66 -24.24
C GLY A 29 -10.33 -31.30 -24.96
N ILE A 30 -9.55 -30.38 -24.40
CA ILE A 30 -8.25 -29.95 -24.92
C ILE A 30 -7.17 -30.89 -24.39
N CYS A 31 -6.26 -31.32 -25.26
CA CYS A 31 -5.03 -32.02 -24.90
C CYS A 31 -3.84 -31.07 -24.93
N GLY A 32 -2.82 -31.30 -24.10
CA GLY A 32 -1.64 -30.45 -24.08
C GLY A 32 -1.07 -30.16 -22.70
N TRP A 33 -0.51 -28.97 -22.54
CA TRP A 33 0.08 -28.57 -21.26
C TRP A 33 0.01 -27.06 -21.01
N VAL A 34 0.17 -26.68 -19.73
CA VAL A 34 0.32 -25.30 -19.28
C VAL A 34 1.52 -25.18 -18.35
N LEU A 35 2.27 -24.06 -18.47
CA LEU A 35 3.37 -23.71 -17.56
C LEU A 35 3.40 -22.19 -17.27
N ASN A 36 4.11 -21.84 -16.20
CA ASN A 36 4.54 -20.45 -15.95
C ASN A 36 5.95 -20.23 -16.50
N ALA A 37 6.18 -19.08 -17.09
CA ALA A 37 7.51 -18.61 -17.50
C ALA A 37 7.70 -17.14 -17.05
N GLY A 38 8.90 -16.61 -17.17
CA GLY A 38 9.22 -15.24 -16.78
C GLY A 38 8.38 -14.15 -17.49
N ASP A 39 7.81 -14.47 -18.64
CA ASP A 39 7.02 -13.56 -19.50
C ASP A 39 5.49 -13.82 -19.45
N GLY A 40 5.01 -14.85 -18.71
CA GLY A 40 3.58 -15.11 -18.63
C GLY A 40 3.23 -16.56 -18.36
N VAL A 41 2.07 -16.97 -18.92
CA VAL A 41 1.59 -18.36 -18.91
C VAL A 41 1.60 -18.87 -20.34
N HIS A 42 2.27 -19.98 -20.57
CA HIS A 42 2.34 -20.65 -21.86
C HIS A 42 1.48 -21.91 -21.85
N ILE A 43 0.72 -22.09 -22.93
CA ILE A 43 -0.18 -23.23 -23.12
C ILE A 43 0.08 -23.80 -24.51
N GLU A 44 0.32 -25.09 -24.59
CA GLU A 44 0.25 -25.81 -25.85
C GLU A 44 -1.03 -26.63 -25.87
N ALA A 45 -1.83 -26.47 -26.93
CA ALA A 45 -3.17 -27.01 -26.98
C ALA A 45 -3.49 -27.65 -28.33
N HIS A 46 -4.10 -28.82 -28.30
CA HIS A 46 -4.52 -29.60 -29.47
C HIS A 46 -5.98 -30.04 -29.32
N ALA A 47 -6.85 -29.65 -30.26
CA ALA A 47 -8.26 -30.07 -30.30
C ALA A 47 -8.92 -29.70 -31.63
N SER A 48 -10.29 -29.83 -31.71
CA SER A 48 -11.05 -29.27 -32.83
C SER A 48 -10.97 -27.74 -32.83
N VAL A 49 -11.22 -27.10 -33.97
CA VAL A 49 -11.16 -25.62 -34.09
C VAL A 49 -12.20 -25.00 -33.15
N GLU A 50 -13.42 -25.53 -33.09
CA GLU A 50 -14.50 -25.01 -32.25
C GLU A 50 -14.16 -25.11 -30.74
N ALA A 51 -13.54 -26.23 -30.32
CA ALA A 51 -13.13 -26.44 -28.94
C ALA A 51 -12.03 -25.44 -28.53
N LEU A 52 -11.02 -25.24 -29.39
CA LEU A 52 -9.94 -24.28 -29.16
C LEU A 52 -10.44 -22.84 -29.12
N ASP A 53 -11.32 -22.43 -30.04
CA ASP A 53 -11.87 -21.07 -30.05
C ASP A 53 -12.69 -20.80 -28.78
N SER A 54 -13.48 -21.78 -28.31
CA SER A 54 -14.23 -21.69 -27.05
C SER A 54 -13.31 -21.64 -25.83
N PHE A 55 -12.26 -22.45 -25.82
CA PHE A 55 -11.25 -22.47 -24.77
C PHE A 55 -10.49 -21.13 -24.67
N VAL A 56 -10.01 -20.60 -25.80
CA VAL A 56 -9.29 -19.31 -25.84
C VAL A 56 -10.21 -18.18 -25.34
N ALA A 57 -11.48 -18.17 -25.74
CA ALA A 57 -12.44 -17.18 -25.25
C ALA A 57 -12.66 -17.30 -23.72
N ALA A 58 -12.67 -18.54 -23.17
CA ALA A 58 -12.81 -18.78 -21.74
C ALA A 58 -11.63 -18.25 -20.93
N LEU A 59 -10.40 -18.30 -21.47
CA LEU A 59 -9.17 -17.81 -20.78
C LEU A 59 -9.27 -16.36 -20.33
N SER A 60 -9.95 -15.51 -21.10
CA SER A 60 -10.18 -14.10 -20.73
C SER A 60 -11.49 -13.92 -19.96
N LYS A 61 -12.57 -14.58 -20.40
CA LYS A 61 -13.93 -14.33 -19.87
C LYS A 61 -14.17 -14.92 -18.49
N HIS A 62 -13.57 -16.08 -18.19
CA HIS A 62 -13.78 -16.83 -16.94
C HIS A 62 -12.53 -16.81 -16.05
N ALA A 63 -11.54 -15.99 -16.35
CA ALA A 63 -10.30 -15.89 -15.57
C ALA A 63 -10.58 -15.75 -14.06
N PRO A 64 -9.73 -16.31 -13.18
CA PRO A 64 -9.86 -16.13 -11.74
C PRO A 64 -9.99 -14.66 -11.35
N THR A 65 -10.80 -14.35 -10.34
CA THR A 65 -11.09 -12.95 -9.92
C THR A 65 -9.84 -12.14 -9.55
N ALA A 66 -8.78 -12.83 -9.14
CA ALA A 66 -7.50 -12.21 -8.82
C ALA A 66 -6.59 -12.04 -10.05
N ALA A 67 -6.91 -12.70 -11.17
CA ALA A 67 -6.18 -12.58 -12.42
C ALA A 67 -6.59 -11.31 -13.17
N ARG A 68 -5.64 -10.76 -13.93
CA ARG A 68 -5.90 -9.76 -14.95
C ARG A 68 -5.19 -10.21 -16.22
N VAL A 69 -5.98 -10.76 -17.13
CA VAL A 69 -5.49 -11.13 -18.46
C VAL A 69 -5.47 -9.87 -19.31
N GLU A 70 -4.28 -9.45 -19.76
CA GLU A 70 -4.10 -8.27 -20.62
C GLU A 70 -4.12 -8.69 -22.08
N HIS A 71 -3.39 -9.76 -22.43
CA HIS A 71 -3.37 -10.29 -23.79
C HIS A 71 -3.40 -11.81 -23.80
N VAL A 72 -4.01 -12.36 -24.86
CA VAL A 72 -4.00 -13.77 -25.22
C VAL A 72 -3.54 -13.86 -26.69
N ALA A 73 -2.27 -14.20 -26.88
CA ALA A 73 -1.72 -14.41 -28.21
C ALA A 73 -1.83 -15.91 -28.60
N VAL A 74 -2.28 -16.20 -29.80
CA VAL A 74 -2.44 -17.56 -30.32
C VAL A 74 -1.62 -17.72 -31.59
N ALA A 75 -0.72 -18.68 -31.61
CA ALA A 75 0.09 -19.01 -32.77
C ALA A 75 -0.12 -20.46 -33.19
N ASP A 76 -0.37 -20.69 -34.48
CA ASP A 76 -0.49 -22.05 -35.02
C ASP A 76 0.86 -22.75 -35.04
N LEU A 77 0.92 -23.95 -34.52
CA LEU A 77 2.07 -24.85 -34.59
C LEU A 77 1.93 -25.83 -35.76
N LYS A 78 3.07 -26.32 -36.24
CA LYS A 78 3.04 -27.34 -37.32
C LYS A 78 2.46 -28.64 -36.79
N PRO A 79 1.58 -29.32 -37.55
CA PRO A 79 0.96 -30.59 -37.11
C PRO A 79 1.97 -31.68 -36.70
N ASP A 80 3.15 -31.71 -37.34
CA ASP A 80 4.20 -32.71 -37.11
C ASP A 80 4.98 -32.53 -35.80
N THR A 81 4.69 -31.46 -35.03
CA THR A 81 5.35 -31.20 -33.73
C THR A 81 4.56 -31.77 -32.55
N TRP A 82 3.36 -32.33 -32.79
CA TRP A 82 2.57 -32.98 -31.74
C TRP A 82 3.06 -34.40 -31.49
N ASP A 83 3.42 -34.72 -30.23
CA ASP A 83 3.84 -36.07 -29.86
C ASP A 83 2.61 -36.95 -29.60
N ALA A 84 2.52 -38.11 -30.24
CA ALA A 84 1.39 -39.03 -30.12
C ALA A 84 1.15 -39.54 -28.68
N ASP A 85 2.17 -39.52 -27.83
CA ASP A 85 2.05 -39.88 -26.41
C ASP A 85 1.33 -38.76 -25.59
N ASP A 86 1.19 -37.54 -26.13
CA ASP A 86 0.46 -36.42 -25.53
C ASP A 86 -1.02 -36.40 -25.90
N GLU A 87 -1.52 -37.32 -26.73
CA GLU A 87 -2.83 -37.26 -27.39
C GLU A 87 -4.06 -37.41 -26.48
N GLN A 88 -3.94 -37.65 -25.17
CA GLN A 88 -5.12 -37.93 -24.34
C GLN A 88 -5.24 -37.16 -23.02
N VAL A 89 -4.27 -36.34 -22.62
CA VAL A 89 -4.27 -35.70 -21.30
C VAL A 89 -3.79 -34.26 -21.38
N PHE A 90 -4.45 -33.37 -20.65
CA PHE A 90 -3.91 -32.04 -20.38
C PHE A 90 -3.08 -32.07 -19.10
N ARG A 91 -1.88 -31.43 -19.10
CA ARG A 91 -0.93 -31.48 -17.98
C ARG A 91 -0.50 -30.09 -17.54
N ILE A 92 -0.20 -29.95 -16.25
CA ILE A 92 0.54 -28.79 -15.75
C ILE A 92 2.00 -29.23 -15.64
N VAL A 93 2.89 -28.53 -16.34
CA VAL A 93 4.31 -28.83 -16.33
C VAL A 93 5.10 -27.82 -15.48
N ALA A 94 6.34 -28.17 -15.12
CA ALA A 94 7.18 -27.31 -14.30
C ALA A 94 7.39 -25.94 -14.96
N SER A 95 7.47 -24.90 -14.13
CA SER A 95 7.80 -23.55 -14.59
C SER A 95 9.15 -23.50 -15.28
N GLN A 96 9.29 -22.67 -16.29
CA GLN A 96 10.56 -22.43 -16.98
C GLN A 96 11.17 -21.11 -16.51
N ASP A 97 12.43 -21.18 -16.12
CA ASP A 97 13.21 -20.00 -15.80
C ASP A 97 13.68 -19.36 -17.11
N GLN A 98 13.24 -18.16 -17.38
CA GLN A 98 13.64 -17.37 -18.54
C GLN A 98 14.48 -16.17 -18.09
N THR A 99 15.34 -15.68 -18.96
CA THR A 99 16.25 -14.55 -18.68
C THR A 99 15.54 -13.19 -18.64
N VAL A 100 14.28 -13.12 -19.06
CA VAL A 100 13.48 -11.87 -19.09
C VAL A 100 12.22 -12.05 -18.27
N HIS A 101 12.02 -11.19 -17.29
CA HIS A 101 10.86 -11.21 -16.38
C HIS A 101 9.89 -10.07 -16.73
N THR A 102 8.93 -10.34 -17.61
CA THR A 102 7.89 -9.37 -18.01
C THR A 102 6.56 -9.59 -17.32
N THR A 103 6.36 -10.75 -16.70
CA THR A 103 5.14 -11.07 -15.94
C THR A 103 4.93 -10.11 -14.77
N LEU A 104 3.66 -9.78 -14.53
CA LEU A 104 3.25 -8.93 -13.42
C LEU A 104 2.98 -9.75 -12.15
N ILE A 105 3.39 -9.19 -11.02
CA ILE A 105 3.18 -9.81 -9.70
C ILE A 105 1.83 -9.33 -9.15
N SER A 106 1.02 -10.29 -8.67
CA SER A 106 -0.21 -9.95 -7.95
C SER A 106 0.11 -9.23 -6.64
N PRO A 107 -0.62 -8.17 -6.29
CA PRO A 107 -0.64 -7.67 -4.91
C PRO A 107 -1.09 -8.75 -3.93
N ASP A 108 -0.85 -8.52 -2.64
CA ASP A 108 -1.44 -9.34 -1.58
C ASP A 108 -2.97 -9.23 -1.60
N ILE A 109 -3.65 -10.35 -1.36
CA ILE A 109 -5.09 -10.50 -1.50
C ILE A 109 -5.70 -10.85 -0.14
N ALA A 110 -6.76 -10.17 0.25
CA ALA A 110 -7.48 -10.44 1.49
C ALA A 110 -8.03 -11.87 1.54
N THR A 111 -8.20 -12.40 2.75
CA THR A 111 -8.76 -13.74 3.00
C THR A 111 -10.12 -13.89 2.29
N CYS A 112 -10.25 -14.91 1.45
CA CYS A 112 -11.50 -15.19 0.72
C CYS A 112 -12.54 -15.87 1.61
N ASN A 113 -13.79 -15.84 1.18
CA ASN A 113 -14.91 -16.40 1.95
C ASN A 113 -14.78 -17.91 2.20
N ASP A 114 -14.16 -18.66 1.29
CA ASP A 114 -13.94 -20.10 1.48
C ASP A 114 -12.93 -20.36 2.58
N CYS A 115 -11.78 -19.65 2.58
CA CYS A 115 -10.79 -19.74 3.64
C CYS A 115 -11.35 -19.22 4.97
N LEU A 116 -12.21 -18.19 4.94
CA LEU A 116 -12.85 -17.68 6.14
C LEU A 116 -13.84 -18.70 6.73
N ARG A 117 -14.59 -19.41 5.90
CA ARG A 117 -15.49 -20.50 6.33
C ARG A 117 -14.69 -21.63 7.01
N GLU A 118 -13.60 -22.10 6.38
CA GLU A 118 -12.73 -23.13 6.95
C GLU A 118 -12.02 -22.67 8.22
N LEU A 119 -11.62 -21.41 8.30
CA LEU A 119 -10.99 -20.82 9.48
C LEU A 119 -11.87 -20.97 10.74
N PHE A 120 -13.19 -20.92 10.57
CA PHE A 120 -14.17 -21.03 11.68
C PHE A 120 -14.97 -22.33 11.67
N ASP A 121 -14.63 -23.31 10.85
CA ASP A 121 -15.25 -24.64 10.88
C ASP A 121 -14.44 -25.59 11.77
N PRO A 122 -15.01 -26.01 12.94
CA PRO A 122 -14.30 -26.92 13.85
C PRO A 122 -13.97 -28.30 13.24
N ALA A 123 -14.61 -28.66 12.12
CA ALA A 123 -14.33 -29.91 11.41
C ALA A 123 -13.16 -29.79 10.41
N ASP A 124 -12.72 -28.58 10.09
CA ASP A 124 -11.60 -28.36 9.18
C ASP A 124 -10.25 -28.50 9.89
N ARG A 125 -9.27 -29.12 9.24
CA ARG A 125 -7.93 -29.30 9.80
C ARG A 125 -7.16 -27.98 9.99
N ARG A 126 -7.60 -26.88 9.34
CA ARG A 126 -7.07 -25.51 9.48
C ARG A 126 -7.94 -24.63 10.35
N TYR A 127 -8.85 -25.25 11.14
CA TYR A 127 -9.65 -24.51 12.11
C TYR A 127 -8.76 -23.65 13.02
N HIS A 128 -9.03 -22.35 13.07
CA HIS A 128 -8.23 -21.33 13.78
C HIS A 128 -6.77 -21.19 13.35
N TYR A 129 -6.38 -21.69 12.15
CA TYR A 129 -5.02 -21.53 11.66
C TYR A 129 -4.78 -20.09 11.15
N PRO A 130 -3.88 -19.28 11.79
CA PRO A 130 -3.73 -17.85 11.50
C PRO A 130 -3.16 -17.50 10.13
N PHE A 131 -2.74 -18.50 9.34
CA PHE A 131 -2.12 -18.33 8.02
C PHE A 131 -2.84 -19.11 6.92
N ILE A 132 -4.08 -19.54 7.16
CA ILE A 132 -4.89 -20.23 6.15
C ILE A 132 -5.01 -19.39 4.88
N ASN A 133 -4.83 -20.02 3.73
CA ASN A 133 -4.95 -19.39 2.42
C ASN A 133 -5.27 -20.41 1.33
N CYS A 134 -5.46 -19.92 0.09
CA CYS A 134 -5.59 -20.74 -1.11
C CYS A 134 -5.08 -19.98 -2.34
N THR A 135 -5.33 -20.47 -3.55
CA THR A 135 -4.92 -19.79 -4.79
C THR A 135 -5.59 -18.42 -4.97
N ASN A 136 -6.75 -18.18 -4.34
CA ASN A 136 -7.55 -16.95 -4.50
C ASN A 136 -7.31 -15.90 -3.43
N CYS A 137 -6.48 -16.16 -2.40
CA CYS A 137 -6.24 -15.22 -1.30
C CYS A 137 -4.87 -15.42 -0.66
N GLY A 138 -4.48 -14.50 0.25
CA GLY A 138 -3.25 -14.55 1.00
C GLY A 138 -2.11 -13.72 0.41
N PRO A 139 -0.91 -13.84 0.96
CA PRO A 139 0.25 -13.05 0.57
C PRO A 139 0.78 -13.41 -0.81
N ARG A 140 1.33 -12.41 -1.51
CA ARG A 140 1.97 -12.51 -2.83
C ARG A 140 3.23 -11.64 -2.86
N PHE A 141 3.07 -10.32 -3.06
CA PHE A 141 4.17 -9.36 -3.17
C PHE A 141 5.02 -9.30 -1.90
N THR A 142 4.42 -9.46 -0.73
CA THR A 142 5.15 -9.42 0.55
C THR A 142 6.03 -10.64 0.80
N ILE A 143 5.81 -11.75 0.11
CA ILE A 143 6.56 -13.00 0.32
C ILE A 143 7.43 -13.43 -0.86
N ILE A 144 7.30 -12.85 -2.06
CA ILE A 144 8.06 -13.25 -3.24
C ILE A 144 9.52 -12.79 -3.16
N ARG A 145 10.47 -13.60 -3.59
CA ARG A 145 11.89 -13.24 -3.79
C ARG A 145 12.19 -12.89 -5.23
N SER A 146 11.74 -13.72 -6.14
CA SER A 146 11.98 -13.60 -7.58
C SER A 146 10.86 -14.23 -8.38
N LEU A 147 10.81 -13.96 -9.69
CA LEU A 147 9.98 -14.67 -10.65
C LEU A 147 10.75 -15.89 -11.23
N PRO A 148 10.05 -16.94 -11.68
CA PRO A 148 8.58 -17.15 -11.63
C PRO A 148 8.08 -17.36 -10.19
N TYR A 149 6.78 -17.03 -9.94
CA TYR A 149 6.16 -17.16 -8.62
C TYR A 149 5.94 -18.63 -8.25
N ASP A 150 6.94 -19.25 -7.65
CA ASP A 150 6.90 -20.60 -7.11
C ASP A 150 7.38 -20.62 -5.65
N ARG A 151 6.98 -21.65 -4.85
CA ARG A 151 7.23 -21.70 -3.40
C ARG A 151 8.71 -21.47 -3.03
N ALA A 152 9.63 -22.09 -3.77
CA ALA A 152 11.07 -21.94 -3.57
C ALA A 152 11.56 -20.49 -3.78
N ALA A 153 10.83 -19.70 -4.59
CA ALA A 153 11.09 -18.28 -4.82
C ALA A 153 10.31 -17.36 -3.87
N THR A 154 9.88 -17.86 -2.70
CA THR A 154 9.14 -17.08 -1.69
C THR A 154 9.74 -17.27 -0.29
N SER A 155 9.27 -16.50 0.70
CA SER A 155 9.59 -16.71 2.11
C SER A 155 8.96 -17.98 2.70
N MET A 156 8.16 -18.73 1.93
CA MET A 156 7.61 -20.03 2.33
C MET A 156 8.57 -21.21 2.06
N ASP A 157 9.69 -20.96 1.43
CA ASP A 157 10.74 -21.94 1.15
C ASP A 157 11.24 -22.69 2.40
N CYS A 158 11.37 -21.97 3.52
CA CYS A 158 11.79 -22.54 4.80
C CYS A 158 10.71 -23.39 5.52
N PHE A 159 9.49 -23.51 4.96
CA PHE A 159 8.38 -24.27 5.51
C PHE A 159 8.07 -25.49 4.61
N PRO A 160 8.72 -26.64 4.80
CA PRO A 160 8.46 -27.84 4.02
C PRO A 160 7.04 -28.36 4.30
N MET A 161 6.30 -28.68 3.24
CA MET A 161 4.91 -29.14 3.36
C MET A 161 4.83 -30.50 4.06
N CYS A 162 3.84 -30.67 4.93
CA CYS A 162 3.43 -31.99 5.42
C CYS A 162 2.78 -32.81 4.29
N PRO A 163 2.62 -34.13 4.44
CA PRO A 163 2.06 -34.98 3.40
C PRO A 163 0.65 -34.53 2.93
N GLU A 164 -0.19 -34.09 3.83
CA GLU A 164 -1.56 -33.63 3.55
C GLU A 164 -1.55 -32.34 2.72
N CYS A 165 -0.76 -31.32 3.12
CA CYS A 165 -0.61 -30.09 2.34
C CYS A 165 0.03 -30.35 0.98
N ALA A 166 1.00 -31.27 0.90
CA ALA A 166 1.62 -31.66 -0.36
C ALA A 166 0.64 -32.36 -1.29
N ALA A 167 -0.28 -33.17 -0.76
CA ALA A 167 -1.35 -33.82 -1.53
C ALA A 167 -2.31 -32.78 -2.11
N GLU A 168 -2.83 -31.83 -1.31
CA GLU A 168 -3.69 -30.75 -1.78
C GLU A 168 -2.97 -29.85 -2.79
N TYR A 169 -1.71 -29.53 -2.55
CA TYR A 169 -0.87 -28.75 -3.47
C TYR A 169 -0.67 -29.43 -4.82
N GLY A 170 -0.63 -30.76 -4.84
CA GLY A 170 -0.45 -31.60 -6.04
C GLY A 170 -1.74 -31.98 -6.75
N ASP A 171 -2.91 -31.80 -6.15
CA ASP A 171 -4.21 -32.18 -6.74
C ASP A 171 -4.83 -31.03 -7.56
N PRO A 172 -4.92 -31.17 -8.90
CA PRO A 172 -5.51 -30.15 -9.77
C PRO A 172 -6.98 -29.79 -9.46
N LEU A 173 -7.68 -30.66 -8.75
CA LEU A 173 -9.07 -30.43 -8.35
C LEU A 173 -9.20 -29.71 -7.01
N ASP A 174 -8.11 -29.67 -6.21
CA ASP A 174 -8.12 -28.93 -4.95
C ASP A 174 -7.96 -27.41 -5.17
N ARG A 175 -8.63 -26.61 -4.35
CA ARG A 175 -8.53 -25.14 -4.39
C ARG A 175 -7.18 -24.59 -3.91
N ARG A 176 -6.32 -25.44 -3.34
CA ARG A 176 -4.94 -25.14 -2.94
C ARG A 176 -3.89 -25.64 -3.94
N PHE A 177 -4.35 -26.19 -5.05
CA PHE A 177 -3.45 -26.64 -6.09
C PHE A 177 -2.49 -25.53 -6.52
N HIS A 178 -1.19 -25.75 -6.36
CA HIS A 178 -0.11 -24.76 -6.57
C HIS A 178 -0.33 -23.41 -5.82
N ALA A 179 -1.00 -23.42 -4.68
CA ALA A 179 -1.05 -22.26 -3.78
C ALA A 179 0.27 -22.13 -3.03
N GLN A 180 1.16 -21.27 -3.48
CA GLN A 180 2.53 -21.20 -2.96
C GLN A 180 2.62 -20.96 -1.44
N PRO A 181 1.73 -20.15 -0.80
CA PRO A 181 1.73 -19.98 0.65
C PRO A 181 0.94 -21.04 1.42
N ASP A 182 0.43 -22.12 0.76
CA ASP A 182 -0.34 -23.17 1.45
C ASP A 182 0.43 -23.81 2.59
N ALA A 183 -0.26 -23.99 3.74
CA ALA A 183 0.30 -24.54 4.97
C ALA A 183 -0.80 -24.90 5.99
N CYS A 184 -0.41 -25.56 7.08
CA CYS A 184 -1.24 -25.82 8.26
C CYS A 184 -0.36 -25.72 9.54
N PHE A 185 -0.91 -26.04 10.71
CA PHE A 185 -0.16 -26.01 11.96
C PHE A 185 1.09 -26.88 11.97
N ASP A 186 1.11 -28.00 11.23
CA ASP A 186 2.25 -28.93 11.22
C ASP A 186 3.42 -28.47 10.34
N CYS A 187 3.15 -27.63 9.33
CA CYS A 187 4.15 -27.36 8.29
C CYS A 187 4.27 -25.88 7.90
N GLY A 188 3.55 -25.00 8.53
CA GLY A 188 3.52 -23.59 8.14
C GLY A 188 4.01 -22.64 9.23
N PRO A 189 3.86 -21.34 8.96
CA PRO A 189 4.19 -20.32 9.93
C PRO A 189 3.37 -20.41 11.22
N HIS A 190 3.99 -19.96 12.31
CA HIS A 190 3.38 -19.90 13.63
C HIS A 190 3.40 -18.49 14.17
N ILE A 191 2.36 -18.12 14.91
CA ILE A 191 2.36 -16.86 15.67
C ILE A 191 3.27 -16.98 16.88
N THR A 192 3.85 -15.86 17.28
CA THR A 192 4.72 -15.75 18.45
C THR A 192 4.21 -14.64 19.36
N TRP A 193 4.33 -14.83 20.66
CA TRP A 193 3.97 -13.84 21.67
C TRP A 193 5.13 -13.53 22.57
N ARG A 194 5.36 -12.23 22.81
CA ARG A 194 6.35 -11.73 23.75
C ARG A 194 5.82 -10.46 24.40
N GLU A 195 5.89 -10.37 25.73
CA GLU A 195 5.50 -9.19 26.49
C GLU A 195 6.59 -8.73 27.45
N VAL A 196 6.54 -7.48 27.89
CA VAL A 196 7.44 -6.97 28.92
C VAL A 196 7.11 -7.69 30.23
N ALA A 197 8.10 -8.24 30.92
CA ALA A 197 7.91 -8.99 32.13
C ALA A 197 7.17 -8.14 33.20
N GLY A 198 5.92 -8.49 33.48
CA GLY A 198 5.17 -8.07 34.66
C GLY A 198 5.32 -9.14 35.77
N ASP A 199 4.79 -8.89 36.97
CA ASP A 199 4.92 -9.75 38.14
C ASP A 199 4.29 -11.16 38.03
N MET A 200 3.93 -11.63 36.83
CA MET A 200 3.42 -12.98 36.56
C MET A 200 4.33 -13.74 35.59
N GLU A 201 4.87 -14.85 36.07
CA GLU A 201 5.58 -15.83 35.23
C GLU A 201 4.59 -16.54 34.28
N LEU A 202 4.37 -15.97 33.10
CA LEU A 202 3.79 -16.68 31.96
C LEU A 202 4.91 -17.16 31.06
N GLU A 203 4.78 -18.37 30.50
CA GLU A 203 5.63 -18.79 29.36
C GLU A 203 5.51 -17.72 28.28
N GLY A 204 6.64 -17.03 27.98
CA GLY A 204 6.67 -15.89 27.06
C GLY A 204 6.99 -14.55 27.72
N SER A 205 6.93 -14.42 29.06
CA SER A 205 7.51 -13.28 29.76
C SER A 205 9.03 -13.45 29.81
N GLY A 206 9.77 -12.54 29.15
CA GLY A 206 11.23 -12.59 29.17
C GLY A 206 11.87 -12.79 27.78
N ALA A 207 13.03 -13.43 27.72
CA ALA A 207 13.88 -13.49 26.52
C ALA A 207 13.36 -14.40 25.40
N THR A 208 12.51 -15.39 25.70
CA THR A 208 12.03 -16.38 24.71
C THR A 208 10.55 -16.17 24.40
N PRO A 209 10.15 -15.95 23.14
CA PRO A 209 8.75 -15.84 22.74
C PRO A 209 7.99 -17.15 22.99
N ALA A 210 6.72 -17.07 23.42
CA ALA A 210 5.79 -18.20 23.31
C ALA A 210 5.44 -18.44 21.85
N VAL A 211 5.26 -19.71 21.46
CA VAL A 211 5.01 -20.11 20.05
C VAL A 211 3.67 -20.83 19.94
N GLY A 212 2.81 -20.34 19.05
CA GLY A 212 1.51 -20.93 18.73
C GLY A 212 1.62 -22.02 17.67
N ASN A 213 2.32 -23.10 17.95
CA ASN A 213 2.58 -24.18 17.01
C ASN A 213 1.45 -25.25 16.95
N THR A 214 0.45 -25.14 17.79
CA THR A 214 -0.80 -25.89 17.73
C THR A 214 -1.98 -24.93 17.78
N ARG A 215 -3.18 -25.43 17.48
CA ARG A 215 -4.40 -24.66 17.65
C ARG A 215 -4.54 -24.13 19.08
N GLU A 216 -4.39 -25.01 20.06
CA GLU A 216 -4.57 -24.69 21.48
C GLU A 216 -3.59 -23.60 21.93
N THR A 217 -2.32 -23.71 21.57
CA THR A 217 -1.31 -22.70 21.92
C THR A 217 -1.52 -21.40 21.18
N SER A 218 -1.99 -21.46 19.92
CA SER A 218 -2.38 -20.27 19.14
C SER A 218 -3.58 -19.56 19.76
N ASP A 219 -4.62 -20.29 20.14
CA ASP A 219 -5.83 -19.73 20.78
C ASP A 219 -5.45 -19.02 22.11
N VAL A 220 -4.59 -19.65 22.93
CA VAL A 220 -4.08 -19.02 24.18
C VAL A 220 -3.34 -17.70 23.91
N ILE A 221 -2.52 -17.65 22.85
CA ILE A 221 -1.83 -16.41 22.47
C ILE A 221 -2.82 -15.35 22.01
N ILE A 222 -3.82 -15.72 21.19
CA ILE A 222 -4.85 -14.80 20.71
C ILE A 222 -5.66 -14.25 21.88
N ASP A 223 -6.11 -15.11 22.82
CA ASP A 223 -6.85 -14.70 24.01
C ASP A 223 -6.02 -13.75 24.88
N ARG A 224 -4.74 -14.06 25.10
CA ARG A 224 -3.83 -13.18 25.85
C ARG A 224 -3.66 -11.80 25.20
N CYS A 225 -3.53 -11.75 23.88
CA CYS A 225 -3.48 -10.50 23.13
C CYS A 225 -4.77 -9.69 23.34
N VAL A 226 -5.92 -10.34 23.23
CA VAL A 226 -7.24 -9.70 23.38
C VAL A 226 -7.48 -9.23 24.83
N GLU A 227 -7.09 -10.00 25.83
CA GLU A 227 -7.13 -9.58 27.24
C GLU A 227 -6.31 -8.32 27.51
N LEU A 228 -5.09 -8.25 26.93
CA LEU A 228 -4.23 -7.07 27.06
C LEU A 228 -4.87 -5.85 26.38
N LEU A 229 -5.43 -6.02 25.18
CA LEU A 229 -6.15 -4.94 24.47
C LEU A 229 -7.41 -4.49 25.26
N ALA A 230 -8.16 -5.42 25.83
CA ALA A 230 -9.35 -5.13 26.65
C ALA A 230 -9.00 -4.36 27.92
N SER A 231 -7.86 -4.65 28.53
CA SER A 231 -7.36 -3.93 29.72
C SER A 231 -6.78 -2.53 29.40
N GLY A 232 -6.74 -2.14 28.11
CA GLY A 232 -6.24 -0.85 27.65
C GLY A 232 -4.78 -0.86 27.22
N GLY A 233 -4.16 -2.04 27.07
CA GLY A 233 -2.80 -2.20 26.58
C GLY A 233 -2.68 -1.91 25.07
N ILE A 234 -1.44 -1.73 24.63
CA ILE A 234 -1.04 -1.48 23.23
C ILE A 234 -0.20 -2.66 22.77
N VAL A 235 -0.61 -3.30 21.66
CA VAL A 235 0.09 -4.46 21.11
C VAL A 235 0.67 -4.14 19.72
N ALA A 236 1.93 -4.51 19.49
CA ALA A 236 2.53 -4.53 18.17
C ALA A 236 2.18 -5.86 17.49
N ILE A 237 1.45 -5.83 16.37
CA ILE A 237 0.92 -7.01 15.68
C ILE A 237 1.54 -7.09 14.29
N LYS A 238 2.20 -8.21 13.95
CA LYS A 238 2.77 -8.44 12.62
C LYS A 238 1.70 -8.69 11.57
N GLY A 239 1.61 -7.79 10.60
CA GLY A 239 0.71 -7.89 9.45
C GLY A 239 1.36 -8.59 8.24
N LEU A 240 0.89 -8.26 7.03
CA LEU A 240 1.46 -8.76 5.77
C LEU A 240 2.75 -8.02 5.39
N GLY A 241 2.74 -6.71 5.41
CA GLY A 241 3.85 -5.87 4.94
C GLY A 241 4.61 -5.11 6.03
N GLY A 242 4.27 -5.33 7.29
CA GLY A 242 4.87 -4.68 8.46
C GLY A 242 4.02 -4.85 9.72
N PHE A 243 4.49 -4.30 10.82
CA PHE A 243 3.79 -4.31 12.09
C PHE A 243 2.73 -3.21 12.19
N HIS A 244 1.66 -3.48 12.93
CA HIS A 244 0.69 -2.48 13.37
C HIS A 244 0.78 -2.29 14.87
N LEU A 245 0.53 -1.07 15.34
CA LEU A 245 0.21 -0.81 16.74
C LEU A 245 -1.30 -0.83 16.89
N ALA A 246 -1.80 -1.69 17.76
CA ALA A 246 -3.21 -1.89 18.04
C ALA A 246 -3.57 -1.52 19.46
N CYS A 247 -4.75 -0.92 19.66
CA CYS A 247 -5.41 -0.76 20.96
C CYS A 247 -6.93 -0.77 20.79
N ASN A 248 -7.68 -0.91 21.88
CA ASN A 248 -9.14 -0.83 21.85
C ASN A 248 -9.60 0.57 21.41
N ALA A 249 -10.27 0.66 20.26
CA ALA A 249 -10.72 1.92 19.68
C ALA A 249 -11.82 2.63 20.49
N ALA A 250 -12.51 1.94 21.39
CA ALA A 250 -13.49 2.52 22.30
C ALA A 250 -12.89 3.05 23.61
N ASN A 251 -11.64 2.69 23.93
CA ASN A 251 -10.97 3.09 25.17
C ASN A 251 -10.16 4.38 24.97
N GLU A 252 -10.70 5.52 25.45
CA GLU A 252 -10.06 6.83 25.32
C GLU A 252 -8.66 6.88 25.93
N GLN A 253 -8.46 6.23 27.08
CA GLN A 253 -7.17 6.23 27.76
C GLN A 253 -6.11 5.47 26.94
N ALA A 254 -6.47 4.32 26.36
CA ALA A 254 -5.59 3.56 25.47
C ALA A 254 -5.23 4.34 24.20
N VAL A 255 -6.19 5.03 23.58
CA VAL A 255 -5.96 5.82 22.37
C VAL A 255 -5.06 7.03 22.65
N VAL A 256 -5.30 7.76 23.75
CA VAL A 256 -4.47 8.89 24.18
C VAL A 256 -3.04 8.41 24.49
N GLU A 257 -2.90 7.29 25.18
CA GLU A 257 -1.59 6.72 25.51
C GLU A 257 -0.83 6.27 24.24
N LEU A 258 -1.51 5.61 23.29
CA LEU A 258 -0.92 5.28 22.00
C LEU A 258 -0.41 6.52 21.27
N ARG A 259 -1.20 7.60 21.23
CA ARG A 259 -0.78 8.87 20.62
C ARG A 259 0.45 9.45 21.29
N ARG A 260 0.48 9.45 22.62
CA ARG A 260 1.60 9.93 23.42
C ARG A 260 2.88 9.14 23.14
N ARG A 261 2.81 7.80 23.19
CA ARG A 261 3.97 6.91 23.00
C ARG A 261 4.49 6.99 21.57
N LYS A 262 3.59 7.02 20.57
CA LYS A 262 3.93 7.13 19.14
C LYS A 262 4.33 8.55 18.72
N ARG A 263 4.21 9.56 19.60
CA ARG A 263 4.42 10.99 19.29
C ARG A 263 3.57 11.49 18.12
N ARG A 264 2.33 11.03 18.06
CA ARG A 264 1.35 11.35 17.01
C ARG A 264 0.20 12.18 17.58
N SER A 265 0.35 13.52 17.58
CA SER A 265 -0.59 14.43 18.24
C SER A 265 -1.95 14.52 17.51
N ASN A 266 -1.97 14.85 16.22
CA ASN A 266 -3.19 15.33 15.56
C ASN A 266 -3.67 14.47 14.39
N LYS A 267 -2.79 13.70 13.72
CA LYS A 267 -3.21 12.87 12.57
C LYS A 267 -4.25 11.83 13.01
N PRO A 268 -5.40 11.66 12.32
CA PRO A 268 -6.39 10.66 12.66
C PRO A 268 -5.82 9.24 12.64
N LEU A 269 -6.42 8.36 13.43
CA LEU A 269 -6.07 6.94 13.48
C LEU A 269 -7.12 6.16 12.68
N ALA A 270 -6.66 5.19 11.89
CA ALA A 270 -7.56 4.25 11.23
C ALA A 270 -8.01 3.17 12.22
N VAL A 271 -9.23 2.68 12.01
CA VAL A 271 -9.79 1.58 12.80
C VAL A 271 -10.05 0.36 11.93
N MET A 272 -9.75 -0.81 12.46
CA MET A 272 -10.19 -2.08 11.90
C MET A 272 -11.46 -2.51 12.63
N VAL A 273 -12.54 -2.67 11.87
CA VAL A 273 -13.87 -3.00 12.39
C VAL A 273 -14.19 -4.44 12.03
N ARG A 274 -14.82 -5.16 12.97
CA ARG A 274 -15.09 -6.60 12.81
C ARG A 274 -15.87 -6.96 11.55
N SER A 275 -16.88 -6.16 11.20
CA SER A 275 -17.80 -6.45 10.09
C SER A 275 -18.29 -5.20 9.37
N LEU A 276 -18.86 -5.38 8.19
CA LEU A 276 -19.56 -4.33 7.47
C LEU A 276 -20.73 -3.77 8.28
N ALA A 277 -21.50 -4.65 8.96
CA ALA A 277 -22.61 -4.22 9.79
C ALA A 277 -22.16 -3.32 10.95
N ASP A 278 -21.01 -3.64 11.60
CA ASP A 278 -20.43 -2.77 12.62
C ASP A 278 -19.89 -1.45 12.01
N THR A 279 -19.41 -1.46 10.77
CA THR A 279 -19.00 -0.24 10.05
C THR A 279 -20.19 0.68 9.80
N GLU A 280 -21.33 0.14 9.36
CA GLU A 280 -22.58 0.88 9.11
C GLU A 280 -23.20 1.47 10.40
N ARG A 281 -22.83 0.96 11.57
CA ARG A 281 -23.18 1.55 12.88
C ARG A 281 -22.29 2.76 13.24
N LEU A 282 -21.15 2.93 12.58
CA LEU A 282 -20.21 4.04 12.80
C LEU A 282 -20.30 5.13 11.74
N CYS A 283 -20.55 4.72 10.49
CA CYS A 283 -20.40 5.57 9.31
C CYS A 283 -21.50 5.29 8.27
N HIS A 284 -21.77 6.31 7.44
CA HIS A 284 -22.49 6.10 6.19
C HIS A 284 -21.60 5.30 5.23
N VAL A 285 -22.18 4.32 4.53
CA VAL A 285 -21.48 3.46 3.57
C VAL A 285 -22.31 3.36 2.30
N ASP A 286 -21.80 3.87 1.19
CA ASP A 286 -22.41 3.70 -0.12
C ASP A 286 -22.00 2.36 -0.78
N ASP A 287 -22.56 2.05 -1.97
CA ASP A 287 -22.28 0.79 -2.66
C ASP A 287 -20.83 0.67 -3.15
N ALA A 288 -20.21 1.78 -3.56
CA ALA A 288 -18.80 1.78 -4.00
C ALA A 288 -17.86 1.56 -2.81
N GLU A 289 -18.12 2.23 -1.69
CA GLU A 289 -17.40 2.08 -0.42
C GLU A 289 -17.57 0.66 0.15
N ARG A 290 -18.79 0.11 0.09
CA ARG A 290 -19.09 -1.29 0.45
C ARG A 290 -18.26 -2.27 -0.38
N GLY A 291 -18.19 -2.05 -1.70
CA GLY A 291 -17.38 -2.85 -2.62
C GLY A 291 -15.89 -2.83 -2.26
N LEU A 292 -15.36 -1.68 -1.85
CA LEU A 292 -13.96 -1.53 -1.40
C LEU A 292 -13.69 -2.26 -0.07
N LEU A 293 -14.58 -2.11 0.91
CA LEU A 293 -14.44 -2.73 2.23
C LEU A 293 -14.52 -4.25 2.18
N THR A 294 -15.39 -4.82 1.32
CA THR A 294 -15.62 -6.27 1.24
C THR A 294 -14.85 -6.96 0.12
N GLY A 295 -14.22 -6.19 -0.76
CA GLY A 295 -13.45 -6.69 -1.90
C GLY A 295 -12.15 -7.39 -1.50
N SER A 296 -11.39 -7.79 -2.51
CA SER A 296 -10.12 -8.51 -2.33
C SER A 296 -8.96 -7.64 -1.84
N ILE A 297 -9.08 -6.32 -1.91
CA ILE A 297 -8.06 -5.35 -1.48
C ILE A 297 -8.24 -4.98 -0.02
N ARG A 298 -9.47 -4.65 0.40
CA ARG A 298 -9.83 -4.18 1.76
C ARG A 298 -8.92 -3.04 2.24
N PRO A 299 -8.86 -1.90 1.54
CA PRO A 299 -8.07 -0.76 1.93
C PRO A 299 -8.68 -0.06 3.15
N ILE A 300 -7.97 0.92 3.71
CA ILE A 300 -8.58 1.91 4.60
C ILE A 300 -9.45 2.82 3.72
N VAL A 301 -10.75 2.83 3.96
CA VAL A 301 -11.72 3.71 3.28
C VAL A 301 -12.06 4.88 4.19
N LEU A 302 -11.96 6.11 3.69
CA LEU A 302 -12.36 7.31 4.41
C LEU A 302 -13.88 7.46 4.28
N LEU A 303 -14.59 7.21 5.36
CA LEU A 303 -16.06 7.19 5.43
C LEU A 303 -16.59 8.36 6.22
N ARG A 304 -17.74 8.92 5.82
CA ARG A 304 -18.45 9.95 6.57
C ARG A 304 -19.04 9.37 7.85
N ARG A 305 -18.69 9.92 9.00
CA ARG A 305 -19.22 9.51 10.31
C ARG A 305 -20.69 9.91 10.44
N HIS A 306 -21.45 9.15 11.22
CA HIS A 306 -22.77 9.60 11.69
C HIS A 306 -22.61 10.84 12.57
N THR A 307 -23.49 11.82 12.40
CA THR A 307 -23.52 13.01 13.24
C THR A 307 -24.29 12.73 14.56
N VAL A 308 -24.03 13.54 15.58
CA VAL A 308 -24.80 13.48 16.83
C VAL A 308 -26.28 13.73 16.51
N GLY A 309 -27.16 12.79 16.85
CA GLY A 309 -28.57 12.79 16.51
C GLY A 309 -28.95 11.83 15.37
N GLU A 310 -28.07 11.54 14.40
CA GLU A 310 -28.30 10.47 13.42
C GLU A 310 -27.94 9.07 13.99
N GLY A 311 -27.06 9.03 14.99
CA GLY A 311 -26.58 7.81 15.68
C GLY A 311 -27.28 7.52 17.02
N ASP A 312 -28.39 8.17 17.37
CA ASP A 312 -29.15 7.92 18.59
C ASP A 312 -29.92 6.57 18.55
N SER A 313 -29.45 5.62 17.75
CA SER A 313 -29.88 4.22 17.84
C SER A 313 -29.29 3.60 19.11
N PRO A 314 -30.10 2.83 19.89
CA PRO A 314 -29.58 2.08 21.04
C PRO A 314 -28.44 1.09 20.68
N ASP A 315 -28.24 0.83 19.37
CA ASP A 315 -27.20 -0.05 18.84
C ASP A 315 -25.97 0.71 18.28
N ALA A 316 -25.86 2.03 18.48
CA ALA A 316 -24.73 2.81 17.97
C ALA A 316 -23.41 2.38 18.65
N LEU A 317 -22.38 2.12 17.84
CA LEU A 317 -21.03 1.90 18.35
C LEU A 317 -20.37 3.24 18.69
N THR A 318 -19.67 3.27 19.81
CA THR A 318 -18.96 4.46 20.26
C THR A 318 -17.46 4.23 20.13
N LEU A 319 -16.76 5.17 19.51
CA LEU A 319 -15.31 5.23 19.47
C LEU A 319 -14.80 6.33 20.41
N ALA A 320 -13.60 6.16 20.91
CA ALA A 320 -12.89 7.16 21.68
C ALA A 320 -12.74 8.46 20.86
N PRO A 321 -13.06 9.64 21.43
CA PRO A 321 -12.92 10.92 20.74
C PRO A 321 -11.55 11.14 20.11
N SER A 322 -10.50 10.73 20.79
CA SER A 322 -9.12 10.84 20.31
C SER A 322 -8.79 9.94 19.10
N VAL A 323 -9.68 9.08 18.60
CA VAL A 323 -9.44 8.32 17.36
C VAL A 323 -9.35 9.25 16.14
N ALA A 324 -10.30 10.15 16.00
CA ALA A 324 -10.40 11.04 14.85
C ALA A 324 -10.70 12.50 15.23
N HIS A 325 -10.72 12.84 16.53
CA HIS A 325 -11.12 14.14 17.03
C HIS A 325 -12.49 14.57 16.44
N ASP A 326 -12.64 15.84 16.08
CA ASP A 326 -13.87 16.40 15.51
C ASP A 326 -13.96 16.25 13.98
N LEU A 327 -13.14 15.38 13.37
CA LEU A 327 -13.19 15.18 11.93
C LEU A 327 -14.50 14.50 11.50
N PRO A 328 -15.09 14.95 10.40
CA PRO A 328 -16.33 14.38 9.87
C PRO A 328 -16.13 13.00 9.22
N GLU A 329 -14.89 12.60 9.00
CA GLU A 329 -14.51 11.32 8.35
C GLU A 329 -13.72 10.43 9.31
N LEU A 330 -13.87 9.14 9.10
CA LEU A 330 -13.14 8.08 9.78
C LEU A 330 -12.49 7.14 8.76
N GLY A 331 -11.23 6.81 8.95
CA GLY A 331 -10.57 5.76 8.17
C GLY A 331 -10.95 4.38 8.73
N VAL A 332 -11.68 3.60 7.94
CA VAL A 332 -12.17 2.26 8.34
C VAL A 332 -11.64 1.21 7.41
N MET A 333 -11.22 0.06 7.95
CA MET A 333 -10.92 -1.14 7.18
C MET A 333 -11.52 -2.38 7.85
N LEU A 334 -11.76 -3.42 7.05
CA LEU A 334 -12.13 -4.75 7.53
C LEU A 334 -10.91 -5.66 7.63
N PRO A 335 -10.94 -6.72 8.44
CA PRO A 335 -9.86 -7.70 8.51
C PRO A 335 -9.55 -8.29 7.14
N TYR A 336 -8.27 -8.36 6.81
CA TYR A 336 -7.80 -8.90 5.53
C TYR A 336 -6.84 -10.08 5.68
N THR A 337 -6.40 -10.40 6.90
CA THR A 337 -5.63 -11.62 7.20
C THR A 337 -6.43 -12.55 8.11
N PRO A 338 -6.17 -13.87 8.07
CA PRO A 338 -6.83 -14.81 8.98
C PRO A 338 -6.60 -14.45 10.45
N LEU A 339 -5.38 -14.05 10.83
CA LEU A 339 -5.05 -13.61 12.20
C LEU A 339 -5.94 -12.44 12.66
N GLN A 340 -6.16 -11.43 11.82
CA GLN A 340 -7.02 -10.30 12.16
C GLN A 340 -8.48 -10.73 12.34
N HIS A 341 -8.97 -11.69 11.55
CA HIS A 341 -10.30 -12.27 11.74
C HIS A 341 -10.42 -13.00 13.08
N LEU A 342 -9.41 -13.78 13.45
CA LEU A 342 -9.37 -14.47 14.75
C LEU A 342 -9.33 -13.48 15.93
N LEU A 343 -8.47 -12.47 15.85
CA LEU A 343 -8.36 -11.42 16.88
C LEU A 343 -9.68 -10.67 17.08
N LEU A 344 -10.35 -10.26 16.00
CA LEU A 344 -11.63 -9.54 16.15
C LEU A 344 -12.80 -10.46 16.53
N ALA A 345 -12.73 -11.74 16.19
CA ALA A 345 -13.69 -12.73 16.69
C ALA A 345 -13.54 -12.94 18.21
N ALA A 346 -12.31 -13.11 18.69
CA ALA A 346 -12.02 -13.20 20.12
C ALA A 346 -12.34 -11.89 20.87
N ALA A 347 -12.04 -10.74 20.30
CA ALA A 347 -12.31 -9.42 20.87
C ALA A 347 -13.81 -9.17 21.11
N ALA A 348 -14.69 -9.81 20.33
CA ALA A 348 -16.13 -9.70 20.52
C ALA A 348 -16.61 -10.21 21.90
N SER A 349 -15.92 -11.19 22.49
CA SER A 349 -16.23 -11.68 23.86
C SER A 349 -15.96 -10.64 24.95
N HIS A 350 -15.18 -9.61 24.65
CA HIS A 350 -14.86 -8.45 25.51
C HIS A 350 -15.59 -7.17 25.06
N ASP A 351 -16.65 -7.29 24.27
CA ASP A 351 -17.41 -6.16 23.70
C ASP A 351 -16.54 -5.16 22.89
N MET A 352 -15.43 -5.65 22.34
CA MET A 352 -14.57 -4.85 21.46
C MET A 352 -14.94 -5.10 19.99
N HIS A 353 -15.56 -4.11 19.35
CA HIS A 353 -16.02 -4.17 17.95
C HIS A 353 -15.02 -3.54 16.95
N ALA A 354 -14.10 -2.73 17.44
CA ALA A 354 -13.11 -2.02 16.64
C ALA A 354 -11.78 -1.90 17.37
N LEU A 355 -10.70 -2.07 16.66
CA LEU A 355 -9.34 -1.82 17.10
C LEU A 355 -8.75 -0.63 16.33
N VAL A 356 -8.06 0.28 16.99
CA VAL A 356 -7.12 1.16 16.30
C VAL A 356 -6.07 0.26 15.66
N MET A 357 -5.76 0.50 14.37
CA MET A 357 -4.67 -0.18 13.68
C MET A 357 -3.86 0.89 12.93
N THR A 358 -2.72 1.24 13.49
CA THR A 358 -1.81 2.21 12.88
C THR A 358 -0.44 1.57 12.62
N SER A 359 0.34 2.13 11.69
CA SER A 359 1.68 1.61 11.35
C SER A 359 2.57 1.41 12.58
N GLY A 360 3.26 0.27 12.66
CA GLY A 360 4.21 -0.06 13.73
C GLY A 360 5.57 0.60 13.50
N ASN A 361 5.66 1.88 13.85
CA ASN A 361 6.85 2.71 13.75
C ASN A 361 6.75 3.90 14.70
N LEU A 362 7.86 4.55 15.00
CA LEU A 362 7.83 5.94 15.47
C LEU A 362 7.37 6.87 14.34
N SER A 363 6.87 8.07 14.69
CA SER A 363 6.55 9.08 13.68
C SER A 363 7.80 9.38 12.83
N GLU A 364 7.61 9.42 11.50
CA GLU A 364 8.64 9.74 10.50
C GLU A 364 9.70 8.64 10.27
N GLU A 365 9.50 7.46 10.83
CA GLU A 365 10.29 6.26 10.53
C GLU A 365 9.52 5.29 9.64
N PRO A 366 10.21 4.36 8.95
CA PRO A 366 9.53 3.32 8.19
C PRO A 366 8.85 2.31 9.11
N ILE A 367 7.77 1.65 8.61
CA ILE A 367 7.09 0.59 9.33
C ILE A 367 8.05 -0.59 9.60
N GLU A 368 8.04 -1.16 10.79
CA GLU A 368 8.86 -2.33 11.13
C GLU A 368 8.40 -3.59 10.41
N THR A 369 9.36 -4.41 10.00
CA THR A 369 9.11 -5.68 9.28
C THR A 369 9.80 -6.88 9.90
N ASP A 370 10.82 -6.66 10.72
CA ASP A 370 11.60 -7.68 11.43
C ASP A 370 11.15 -7.81 12.89
N ASP A 371 11.00 -9.02 13.39
CA ASP A 371 10.49 -9.27 14.75
C ASP A 371 11.46 -8.81 15.85
N ALA A 372 12.77 -8.93 15.62
CA ALA A 372 13.78 -8.51 16.59
C ALA A 372 13.85 -6.97 16.65
N LEU A 373 13.84 -6.29 15.50
CA LEU A 373 13.81 -4.83 15.44
C LEU A 373 12.48 -4.29 15.97
N ALA A 374 11.34 -4.93 15.65
CA ALA A 374 10.04 -4.55 16.19
C ALA A 374 10.00 -4.69 17.73
N TRP A 375 10.64 -5.74 18.27
CA TRP A 375 10.79 -5.85 19.72
C TRP A 375 11.60 -4.68 20.31
N GLU A 376 12.74 -4.38 19.72
CA GLU A 376 13.64 -3.34 20.20
C GLU A 376 13.00 -1.94 20.09
N HIS A 377 12.47 -1.61 18.89
CA HIS A 377 12.00 -0.26 18.58
C HIS A 377 10.57 0.02 19.07
N LEU A 378 9.72 -1.01 19.22
CA LEU A 378 8.34 -0.81 19.63
C LEU A 378 8.07 -1.22 21.07
N VAL A 379 8.57 -2.37 21.51
CA VAL A 379 8.25 -2.89 22.87
C VAL A 379 9.29 -2.46 23.89
N ALA A 380 10.56 -2.75 23.67
CA ALA A 380 11.63 -2.34 24.60
C ALA A 380 11.75 -0.81 24.70
N ALA A 381 11.43 -0.07 23.64
CA ALA A 381 11.34 1.39 23.66
C ALA A 381 10.07 1.94 24.34
N GLY A 382 9.15 1.07 24.81
CA GLY A 382 7.95 1.45 25.56
C GLY A 382 6.81 2.04 24.72
N ILE A 383 6.77 1.76 23.42
CA ILE A 383 5.66 2.18 22.54
C ILE A 383 4.50 1.19 22.62
N ALA A 384 4.79 -0.10 22.63
CA ALA A 384 3.84 -1.19 22.83
C ALA A 384 4.16 -1.95 24.12
N ASP A 385 3.18 -2.66 24.66
CA ASP A 385 3.30 -3.46 25.88
C ASP A 385 3.66 -4.91 25.54
N ALA A 386 3.34 -5.37 24.33
CA ALA A 386 3.64 -6.70 23.82
C ALA A 386 3.80 -6.75 22.30
N LEU A 387 4.39 -7.85 21.82
CA LEU A 387 4.57 -8.17 20.40
C LEU A 387 3.85 -9.47 20.06
N LEU A 388 2.91 -9.41 19.14
CA LEU A 388 2.33 -10.55 18.43
C LEU A 388 3.01 -10.66 17.07
N GLY A 389 4.05 -11.48 17.02
CA GLY A 389 4.88 -11.72 15.83
C GLY A 389 4.49 -13.01 15.12
N ASN A 390 5.31 -13.40 14.15
CA ASN A 390 5.29 -14.71 13.51
C ASN A 390 6.63 -14.99 12.81
N ASP A 391 6.91 -16.27 12.55
CA ASP A 391 8.17 -16.73 11.97
C ASP A 391 8.25 -16.62 10.43
N ARG A 392 7.21 -16.12 9.73
CA ARG A 392 7.27 -15.84 8.30
C ARG A 392 7.90 -14.47 8.02
N ALA A 393 8.98 -14.46 7.23
CA ALA A 393 9.65 -13.22 6.85
C ALA A 393 8.80 -12.36 5.91
N ILE A 394 8.84 -11.03 6.12
CA ILE A 394 8.31 -10.02 5.23
C ILE A 394 9.44 -9.56 4.29
N LEU A 395 9.29 -9.82 3.00
CA LEU A 395 10.31 -9.49 1.99
C LEU A 395 10.09 -8.12 1.34
N SER A 396 8.86 -7.62 1.34
CA SER A 396 8.53 -6.30 0.83
C SER A 396 7.77 -5.51 1.90
N ARG A 397 8.33 -4.38 2.31
CA ARG A 397 7.69 -3.44 3.25
C ARG A 397 6.47 -2.79 2.60
N TYR A 398 5.37 -2.67 3.36
CA TYR A 398 4.08 -2.29 2.79
C TYR A 398 3.18 -1.62 3.82
N ASP A 399 2.75 -0.41 3.55
CA ASP A 399 1.68 0.25 4.31
C ASP A 399 0.29 -0.21 3.83
N ASP A 400 -0.76 0.08 4.60
CA ASP A 400 -2.13 -0.03 4.12
C ASP A 400 -2.47 1.12 3.16
N SER A 401 -3.16 0.80 2.07
CA SER A 401 -3.71 1.82 1.17
C SER A 401 -4.83 2.59 1.84
N VAL A 402 -4.92 3.88 1.53
CA VAL A 402 -6.01 4.76 1.96
C VAL A 402 -6.72 5.26 0.72
N VAL A 403 -8.02 5.11 0.68
CA VAL A 403 -8.84 5.52 -0.46
C VAL A 403 -10.05 6.34 -0.01
N ARG A 404 -10.58 7.13 -0.91
CA ARG A 404 -11.83 7.88 -0.78
C ARG A 404 -12.66 7.65 -2.02
N VAL A 405 -13.97 7.65 -1.88
CA VAL A 405 -14.91 7.70 -3.02
C VAL A 405 -15.38 9.14 -3.20
N VAL A 406 -15.25 9.66 -4.42
CA VAL A 406 -15.73 11.00 -4.80
C VAL A 406 -16.53 10.84 -6.08
N ASP A 407 -17.81 11.21 -6.03
CA ASP A 407 -18.74 11.08 -7.17
C ASP A 407 -18.71 9.68 -7.83
N GLY A 408 -18.68 8.63 -6.99
CA GLY A 408 -18.62 7.23 -7.42
C GLY A 408 -17.25 6.76 -7.93
N THR A 409 -16.24 7.64 -7.95
CA THR A 409 -14.88 7.33 -8.39
C THR A 409 -13.97 7.08 -7.20
N VAL A 410 -13.20 5.98 -7.24
CA VAL A 410 -12.22 5.64 -6.21
C VAL A 410 -10.96 6.48 -6.39
N MET A 411 -10.63 7.30 -5.39
CA MET A 411 -9.42 8.12 -5.34
C MET A 411 -8.43 7.57 -4.30
N PRO A 412 -7.27 7.05 -4.71
CA PRO A 412 -6.20 6.68 -3.78
C PRO A 412 -5.58 7.94 -3.14
N VAL A 413 -5.70 8.05 -1.82
CA VAL A 413 -4.96 9.04 -1.01
C VAL A 413 -3.55 8.52 -0.70
N ARG A 414 -3.45 7.19 -0.50
CA ARG A 414 -2.19 6.45 -0.36
C ARG A 414 -2.30 5.17 -1.16
N ARG A 415 -1.37 4.95 -2.09
CA ARG A 415 -1.29 3.74 -2.89
C ARG A 415 -0.23 2.80 -2.30
N ALA A 416 -0.67 1.67 -1.75
CA ALA A 416 0.18 0.66 -1.10
C ALA A 416 -0.47 -0.73 -1.22
N ARG A 417 -0.73 -1.45 -0.13
CA ARG A 417 -1.28 -2.81 -0.11
C ARG A 417 -2.54 -2.97 -1.00
N GLY A 418 -2.53 -3.99 -1.85
CA GLY A 418 -3.60 -4.33 -2.76
C GLY A 418 -3.60 -3.57 -4.09
N TYR A 419 -2.87 -2.43 -4.18
CA TYR A 419 -2.73 -1.66 -5.42
C TYR A 419 -1.32 -1.78 -6.02
N ALA A 420 -0.27 -1.53 -5.24
CA ALA A 420 1.09 -1.78 -5.69
C ALA A 420 1.40 -3.29 -5.57
N PRO A 421 2.26 -3.86 -6.41
CA PRO A 421 3.11 -3.21 -7.43
C PRO A 421 2.47 -3.14 -8.83
N ARG A 422 1.13 -3.25 -8.95
CA ARG A 422 0.46 -3.22 -10.27
C ARG A 422 0.91 -1.98 -11.05
N PRO A 423 1.39 -2.11 -12.30
CA PRO A 423 1.74 -0.96 -13.12
C PRO A 423 0.51 -0.13 -13.51
N LEU A 424 0.75 1.13 -13.81
CA LEU A 424 -0.22 2.06 -14.37
C LEU A 424 0.07 2.25 -15.86
N PRO A 425 -0.96 2.29 -16.74
CA PRO A 425 -0.74 2.60 -18.14
C PRO A 425 -0.25 4.04 -18.27
N LEU A 426 0.70 4.27 -19.16
CA LEU A 426 1.10 5.60 -19.58
C LEU A 426 0.45 5.95 -20.90
N PRO A 427 0.19 7.24 -21.17
CA PRO A 427 -0.24 7.68 -22.50
C PRO A 427 0.78 7.25 -23.56
N ALA A 428 0.30 6.79 -24.70
CA ALA A 428 1.16 6.55 -25.85
C ALA A 428 1.82 7.87 -26.29
N LEU A 429 3.14 7.89 -26.34
CA LEU A 429 3.95 9.02 -26.82
C LEU A 429 4.52 8.67 -28.19
N ASP A 430 4.70 9.68 -29.07
CA ASP A 430 5.23 9.47 -30.43
C ASP A 430 6.70 9.01 -30.47
N ALA A 431 7.37 8.95 -29.34
CA ALA A 431 8.76 8.51 -29.22
C ALA A 431 8.88 7.33 -28.26
N VAL A 432 9.81 6.41 -28.55
CA VAL A 432 10.21 5.35 -27.62
C VAL A 432 10.60 5.99 -26.30
N ALA A 433 9.82 5.70 -25.25
CA ALA A 433 10.10 6.23 -23.94
C ALA A 433 11.37 5.56 -23.38
N PRO A 434 12.37 6.32 -22.91
CA PRO A 434 13.49 5.73 -22.22
C PRO A 434 12.99 5.04 -20.93
N HIS A 435 13.74 4.04 -20.46
CA HIS A 435 13.48 3.44 -19.15
C HIS A 435 13.88 4.46 -18.06
N VAL A 436 12.92 5.23 -17.60
CA VAL A 436 13.14 6.31 -16.63
C VAL A 436 12.90 5.81 -15.22
N LEU A 437 13.85 6.08 -14.32
CA LEU A 437 13.62 6.04 -12.89
C LEU A 437 13.27 7.45 -12.39
N ALA A 438 12.05 7.65 -11.94
CA ALA A 438 11.60 8.85 -11.26
C ALA A 438 11.71 8.66 -9.72
N CYS A 439 12.57 9.48 -9.09
CA CYS A 439 12.99 9.32 -7.71
C CYS A 439 11.98 9.84 -6.67
N GLY A 440 10.95 10.55 -7.11
CA GLY A 440 9.92 11.14 -6.24
C GLY A 440 10.42 12.32 -5.40
N PRO A 441 9.50 12.99 -4.69
CA PRO A 441 9.81 14.07 -3.76
C PRO A 441 10.25 13.53 -2.40
N GLN A 442 10.46 14.41 -1.42
CA GLN A 442 10.83 14.03 -0.05
C GLN A 442 9.63 13.51 0.75
N GLN A 443 8.49 14.21 0.70
CA GLN A 443 7.31 13.85 1.49
C GLN A 443 6.42 12.85 0.77
N LYS A 444 5.90 11.85 1.51
CA LYS A 444 5.03 10.79 1.00
C LYS A 444 5.59 10.14 -0.27
N ALA A 445 6.89 9.91 -0.25
CA ALA A 445 7.65 9.47 -1.41
C ALA A 445 7.15 8.15 -1.96
N THR A 446 7.14 8.07 -3.27
CA THR A 446 7.07 6.86 -4.08
C THR A 446 8.16 6.93 -5.13
N ILE A 447 8.50 5.78 -5.70
CA ILE A 447 9.43 5.66 -6.82
C ILE A 447 8.63 5.18 -8.02
N ALA A 448 8.99 5.62 -9.21
CA ALA A 448 8.36 5.13 -10.43
C ALA A 448 9.39 4.74 -11.48
N PHE A 449 9.15 3.60 -12.12
CA PHE A 449 9.92 3.14 -13.28
C PHE A 449 9.02 3.08 -14.49
N THR A 450 9.52 3.50 -15.63
CA THR A 450 8.86 3.27 -16.91
C THR A 450 9.48 2.07 -17.61
N ARG A 451 8.63 1.27 -18.26
CA ARG A 451 9.02 0.16 -19.12
C ARG A 451 8.00 0.01 -20.24
N GLU A 452 8.44 -0.33 -21.45
CA GLU A 452 7.54 -0.82 -22.48
C GLU A 452 7.16 -2.27 -22.16
N ASP A 453 5.89 -2.58 -22.32
CA ASP A 453 5.42 -3.95 -22.27
C ASP A 453 5.80 -4.72 -23.55
N PRO A 454 5.59 -6.05 -23.60
CA PRO A 454 5.90 -6.83 -24.79
C PRO A 454 5.15 -6.41 -26.08
N ASN A 455 4.08 -5.62 -25.93
CA ASN A 455 3.29 -5.11 -27.07
C ASN A 455 3.69 -3.69 -27.48
N GLY A 456 4.68 -3.10 -26.81
CA GLY A 456 5.15 -1.73 -27.06
C GLY A 456 4.32 -0.64 -26.37
N GLU A 457 3.43 -1.03 -25.42
CA GLU A 457 2.71 -0.08 -24.59
C GLU A 457 3.57 0.33 -23.37
N ALA A 458 3.60 1.63 -23.10
CA ALA A 458 4.36 2.13 -21.96
C ALA A 458 3.62 1.93 -20.64
N ALA A 459 4.30 1.33 -19.67
CA ALA A 459 3.80 1.09 -18.32
C ALA A 459 4.66 1.78 -17.27
N CYS A 460 4.02 2.28 -16.21
CA CYS A 460 4.65 2.93 -15.06
C CYS A 460 4.52 2.04 -13.81
N PHE A 461 5.64 1.52 -13.33
CA PHE A 461 5.73 0.74 -12.09
C PHE A 461 5.93 1.70 -10.92
N VAL A 462 4.84 2.11 -10.28
CA VAL A 462 4.89 2.98 -9.10
C VAL A 462 4.99 2.11 -7.86
N SER A 463 5.99 2.38 -7.01
CA SER A 463 6.17 1.69 -5.73
C SER A 463 4.97 1.88 -4.80
N GLN A 464 4.95 1.10 -3.74
CA GLN A 464 4.13 1.44 -2.58
C GLN A 464 4.59 2.78 -1.97
N HIS A 465 3.70 3.40 -1.19
CA HIS A 465 4.07 4.52 -0.32
C HIS A 465 5.24 4.13 0.60
N ILE A 466 6.29 4.95 0.60
CA ILE A 466 7.52 4.73 1.38
C ILE A 466 7.50 5.58 2.65
N GLY A 467 7.03 6.80 2.56
CA GLY A 467 6.99 7.76 3.66
C GLY A 467 7.80 9.02 3.37
N ASP A 468 8.11 9.76 4.42
CA ASP A 468 8.84 11.03 4.31
C ASP A 468 10.34 10.76 4.38
N VAL A 469 11.06 10.93 3.25
CA VAL A 469 12.47 10.59 3.08
C VAL A 469 13.34 11.73 3.63
N GLU A 470 13.30 11.93 4.95
CA GLU A 470 13.97 13.04 5.65
C GLU A 470 15.17 12.59 6.48
N ASN A 471 15.30 11.29 6.73
CA ASN A 471 16.36 10.70 7.56
C ASN A 471 17.00 9.48 6.87
N GLY A 472 18.03 8.90 7.49
CA GLY A 472 18.77 7.76 6.95
C GLY A 472 17.91 6.51 6.82
N GLU A 473 17.09 6.22 7.82
CA GLU A 473 16.25 5.02 7.89
C GLU A 473 15.18 5.01 6.77
N THR A 474 14.53 6.15 6.51
CA THR A 474 13.56 6.28 5.42
C THR A 474 14.24 6.30 4.05
N PHE A 475 15.47 6.84 3.97
CA PHE A 475 16.24 6.78 2.73
C PHE A 475 16.71 5.34 2.41
N ASP A 476 17.12 4.58 3.42
CA ASP A 476 17.46 3.16 3.27
C ASP A 476 16.23 2.34 2.83
N ALA A 477 15.04 2.63 3.40
CA ALA A 477 13.79 2.03 2.97
C ALA A 477 13.42 2.39 1.51
N TRP A 478 13.67 3.63 1.11
CA TRP A 478 13.50 4.10 -0.27
C TRP A 478 14.44 3.33 -1.22
N ASN A 479 15.71 3.20 -0.87
CA ASN A 479 16.68 2.49 -1.68
C ASN A 479 16.39 0.98 -1.76
N ALA A 480 15.97 0.37 -0.65
CA ALA A 480 15.53 -1.03 -0.63
C ALA A 480 14.30 -1.27 -1.53
N ALA A 481 13.31 -0.37 -1.52
CA ALA A 481 12.15 -0.45 -2.40
C ALA A 481 12.53 -0.30 -3.88
N ARG A 482 13.50 0.58 -4.20
CA ARG A 482 14.04 0.75 -5.56
C ARG A 482 14.69 -0.54 -6.06
N ILE A 483 15.66 -1.08 -5.31
CA ILE A 483 16.36 -2.32 -5.67
C ILE A 483 15.35 -3.45 -5.83
N ARG A 484 14.39 -3.53 -4.91
CA ARG A 484 13.35 -4.55 -4.94
C ARG A 484 12.50 -4.55 -6.22
N LEU A 485 12.13 -3.36 -6.71
CA LEU A 485 11.38 -3.23 -7.96
C LEU A 485 12.26 -3.55 -9.18
N GLU A 486 13.51 -3.09 -9.18
CA GLU A 486 14.49 -3.41 -10.25
C GLU A 486 14.64 -4.93 -10.38
N ASP A 487 14.90 -5.62 -9.28
CA ASP A 487 15.12 -7.08 -9.27
C ASP A 487 13.87 -7.88 -9.66
N LEU A 488 12.69 -7.50 -9.12
CA LEU A 488 11.46 -8.25 -9.36
C LEU A 488 10.91 -8.13 -10.77
N PHE A 489 11.09 -6.98 -11.41
CA PHE A 489 10.51 -6.69 -12.72
C PHE A 489 11.55 -6.51 -13.81
N ASP A 490 12.82 -6.85 -13.54
CA ASP A 490 13.95 -6.69 -14.46
C ASP A 490 13.99 -5.26 -15.07
N LEU A 491 13.85 -4.25 -14.19
CA LEU A 491 13.79 -2.86 -14.61
C LEU A 491 15.20 -2.30 -14.75
N THR A 492 15.53 -1.87 -15.94
CA THR A 492 16.79 -1.17 -16.23
C THR A 492 16.55 0.32 -16.34
N THR A 493 17.47 1.13 -15.81
CA THR A 493 17.37 2.59 -15.86
C THR A 493 18.31 3.14 -16.91
N THR A 494 17.77 3.88 -17.89
CA THR A 494 18.54 4.58 -18.93
C THR A 494 18.49 6.11 -18.79
N ALA A 495 17.58 6.63 -17.97
CA ALA A 495 17.47 8.05 -17.62
C ALA A 495 16.90 8.21 -16.20
N LEU A 496 17.20 9.33 -15.56
CA LEU A 496 16.73 9.67 -14.22
C LEU A 496 15.84 10.91 -14.26
N ALA A 497 14.81 10.93 -13.39
CA ALA A 497 14.03 12.12 -13.11
C ALA A 497 13.97 12.36 -11.60
N CYS A 498 14.08 13.60 -11.16
CA CYS A 498 13.97 13.96 -9.75
C CYS A 498 13.32 15.34 -9.57
N ASP A 499 12.91 15.63 -8.33
CA ASP A 499 12.43 16.96 -7.96
C ASP A 499 13.56 18.00 -8.11
N LEU A 500 13.19 19.22 -8.50
CA LEU A 500 14.09 20.36 -8.61
C LEU A 500 14.72 20.75 -7.25
N HIS A 501 14.10 20.36 -6.13
CA HIS A 501 14.55 20.76 -4.80
C HIS A 501 15.97 20.26 -4.51
N PRO A 502 16.92 21.17 -4.12
CA PRO A 502 18.34 20.83 -4.03
C PRO A 502 18.70 19.92 -2.86
N SER A 503 17.90 19.96 -1.79
CA SER A 503 18.21 19.28 -0.52
C SER A 503 17.50 17.95 -0.31
N TYR A 504 16.58 17.54 -1.19
CA TYR A 504 15.92 16.25 -1.06
C TYR A 504 16.91 15.11 -1.26
N LEU A 505 16.92 14.13 -0.34
CA LEU A 505 17.85 13.01 -0.37
C LEU A 505 17.71 12.21 -1.68
N SER A 506 16.48 11.99 -2.14
CA SER A 506 16.18 11.35 -3.42
C SER A 506 16.76 12.12 -4.62
N SER A 507 16.64 13.46 -4.61
CA SER A 507 17.21 14.31 -5.67
C SER A 507 18.74 14.36 -5.64
N GLN A 508 19.35 14.39 -4.45
CA GLN A 508 20.81 14.32 -4.29
C GLN A 508 21.35 12.99 -4.82
N TRP A 509 20.69 11.89 -4.48
CA TRP A 509 21.03 10.56 -4.97
C TRP A 509 20.94 10.51 -6.50
N ALA A 510 19.84 11.02 -7.09
CA ALA A 510 19.65 11.04 -8.54
C ALA A 510 20.75 11.80 -9.27
N ARG A 511 21.13 12.99 -8.77
CA ARG A 511 22.25 13.80 -9.31
C ARG A 511 23.58 13.07 -9.23
N GLU A 512 23.82 12.36 -8.13
CA GLU A 512 25.04 11.58 -7.94
C GLU A 512 25.09 10.38 -8.90
N GLN A 513 23.99 9.62 -9.03
CA GLN A 513 23.91 8.46 -9.93
C GLN A 513 24.01 8.89 -11.41
N ALA A 514 23.35 9.97 -11.80
CA ALA A 514 23.45 10.52 -13.14
C ALA A 514 24.91 10.79 -13.53
N ARG A 515 25.68 11.39 -12.60
CA ARG A 515 27.12 11.66 -12.81
C ARG A 515 27.95 10.39 -12.83
N LYS A 516 27.72 9.44 -11.91
CA LYS A 516 28.49 8.20 -11.81
C LYS A 516 28.30 7.29 -13.00
N CYS A 517 27.06 7.18 -13.47
CA CYS A 517 26.67 6.25 -14.55
C CYS A 517 26.56 6.94 -15.92
N ASN A 518 26.84 8.23 -16.00
CA ASN A 518 26.68 9.06 -17.21
C ASN A 518 25.28 8.95 -17.82
N LEU A 519 24.24 9.00 -16.96
CA LEU A 519 22.84 8.95 -17.37
C LEU A 519 22.25 10.35 -17.56
N PRO A 520 21.35 10.54 -18.53
CA PRO A 520 20.53 11.73 -18.60
C PRO A 520 19.75 11.95 -17.30
N LEU A 521 19.67 13.21 -16.83
CA LEU A 521 18.90 13.61 -15.66
C LEU A 521 17.94 14.73 -16.03
N VAL A 522 16.66 14.54 -15.70
CA VAL A 522 15.62 15.56 -15.82
C VAL A 522 15.21 16.02 -14.41
N GLU A 523 15.45 17.30 -14.14
CA GLU A 523 14.98 17.94 -12.91
C GLU A 523 13.60 18.57 -13.16
N VAL A 524 12.58 18.09 -12.44
CA VAL A 524 11.18 18.46 -12.67
C VAL A 524 10.73 19.43 -11.59
N GLN A 525 10.08 20.53 -12.00
CA GLN A 525 9.45 21.45 -11.08
C GLN A 525 8.23 20.78 -10.42
N HIS A 526 8.13 20.86 -9.10
CA HIS A 526 7.18 20.13 -8.27
C HIS A 526 5.71 20.28 -8.72
N HIS A 527 5.23 21.51 -8.89
CA HIS A 527 3.84 21.80 -9.27
C HIS A 527 3.53 21.43 -10.72
N HIS A 528 4.54 21.49 -11.61
CA HIS A 528 4.41 20.96 -12.96
C HIS A 528 4.23 19.42 -12.94
N ALA A 529 4.96 18.72 -12.07
CA ALA A 529 4.78 17.27 -11.90
C ALA A 529 3.36 16.91 -11.44
N HIS A 530 2.77 17.68 -10.50
CA HIS A 530 1.37 17.51 -10.09
C HIS A 530 0.40 17.68 -11.26
N ILE A 531 0.56 18.73 -12.06
CA ILE A 531 -0.30 18.99 -13.22
C ILE A 531 -0.12 17.91 -14.29
N ALA A 532 1.13 17.53 -14.59
CA ALA A 532 1.43 16.49 -15.58
C ALA A 532 0.85 15.12 -15.19
N SER A 533 0.80 14.78 -13.89
CA SER A 533 0.16 13.54 -13.43
C SER A 533 -1.34 13.52 -13.70
N VAL A 534 -2.04 14.63 -13.45
CA VAL A 534 -3.48 14.77 -13.76
C VAL A 534 -3.72 14.75 -15.27
N MET A 535 -2.84 15.40 -16.05
CA MET A 535 -2.92 15.34 -17.53
C MET A 535 -2.74 13.91 -18.04
N ALA A 536 -1.79 13.15 -17.49
CA ALA A 536 -1.57 11.76 -17.88
C ALA A 536 -2.80 10.88 -17.64
N GLU A 537 -3.48 11.04 -16.51
CA GLU A 537 -4.75 10.35 -16.22
C GLU A 537 -5.86 10.76 -17.22
N ALA A 538 -6.01 12.06 -17.50
CA ALA A 538 -7.00 12.56 -18.44
C ALA A 538 -6.74 12.10 -19.90
N ILE A 539 -5.47 11.99 -20.29
CA ILE A 539 -5.09 11.45 -21.61
C ILE A 539 -5.41 9.94 -21.66
N ALA A 540 -5.05 9.18 -20.62
CA ALA A 540 -5.37 7.76 -20.54
C ALA A 540 -6.88 7.48 -20.56
N ALA A 541 -7.69 8.42 -20.04
CA ALA A 541 -9.15 8.39 -20.11
C ALA A 541 -9.74 8.92 -21.42
N GLY A 542 -8.90 9.35 -22.39
CA GLY A 542 -9.34 9.92 -23.67
C GLY A 542 -9.98 11.30 -23.56
N GLN A 543 -9.80 12.02 -22.45
CA GLN A 543 -10.33 13.37 -22.21
C GLN A 543 -9.41 14.47 -22.77
N LEU A 544 -8.13 14.19 -22.90
CA LEU A 544 -7.12 15.09 -23.44
C LEU A 544 -6.28 14.36 -24.49
N THR A 545 -5.62 15.14 -25.35
CA THR A 545 -4.58 14.65 -26.28
C THR A 545 -3.18 14.87 -25.68
N THR A 546 -2.16 14.17 -26.19
CA THR A 546 -0.77 14.25 -25.69
C THR A 546 -0.12 15.61 -25.90
N ASP A 547 -0.59 16.40 -26.89
CA ASP A 547 -0.15 17.76 -27.20
C ASP A 547 -1.00 18.85 -26.50
N ALA A 548 -1.96 18.46 -25.68
CA ALA A 548 -2.83 19.40 -24.98
C ALA A 548 -2.05 20.38 -24.10
N ARG A 549 -2.54 21.63 -24.07
CA ARG A 549 -2.14 22.65 -23.10
C ARG A 549 -3.31 22.95 -22.18
N VAL A 550 -3.06 22.97 -20.87
CA VAL A 550 -4.06 23.19 -19.82
C VAL A 550 -3.69 24.38 -18.94
N LEU A 551 -4.67 25.03 -18.35
CA LEU A 551 -4.43 25.88 -17.19
C LEU A 551 -4.47 24.99 -15.95
N GLY A 552 -3.28 24.62 -15.46
CA GLY A 552 -3.12 23.86 -14.22
C GLY A 552 -3.19 24.78 -13.00
N ILE A 553 -4.01 24.41 -12.03
CA ILE A 553 -4.09 25.07 -10.71
C ILE A 553 -3.45 24.12 -9.72
N ALA A 554 -2.29 24.49 -9.16
CA ALA A 554 -1.54 23.68 -8.21
C ALA A 554 -1.52 24.37 -6.83
N PHE A 555 -2.31 23.84 -5.90
CA PHE A 555 -2.35 24.28 -4.52
C PHE A 555 -1.67 23.27 -3.62
N ASP A 556 -0.59 23.71 -2.95
CA ASP A 556 0.30 22.85 -2.20
C ASP A 556 0.84 23.53 -0.93
N GLY A 557 1.45 22.74 -0.07
CA GLY A 557 2.12 23.19 1.14
C GLY A 557 3.53 23.75 0.90
N THR A 558 4.28 23.20 -0.09
CA THR A 558 5.64 23.63 -0.38
C THR A 558 6.18 22.97 -1.65
N GLY A 559 6.89 23.71 -2.45
CA GLY A 559 7.67 23.22 -3.59
C GLY A 559 8.74 24.24 -3.97
N ALA A 560 9.87 23.76 -4.50
CA ALA A 560 10.94 24.64 -4.96
C ALA A 560 10.53 25.40 -6.22
N GLY A 561 10.48 26.72 -6.14
CA GLY A 561 10.25 27.58 -7.28
C GLY A 561 11.48 27.77 -8.15
N THR A 562 11.30 27.99 -9.44
CA THR A 562 12.37 28.31 -10.39
C THR A 562 12.97 29.71 -10.16
N ASP A 563 12.28 30.53 -9.39
CA ASP A 563 12.66 31.91 -8.99
C ASP A 563 13.32 31.97 -7.60
N GLY A 564 13.59 30.82 -6.98
CA GLY A 564 14.18 30.73 -5.63
C GLY A 564 13.19 30.99 -4.49
N THR A 565 11.90 31.11 -4.78
CA THR A 565 10.84 31.22 -3.77
C THR A 565 10.19 29.86 -3.47
N ILE A 566 9.42 29.77 -2.39
CA ILE A 566 8.62 28.61 -2.05
C ILE A 566 7.27 28.75 -2.74
N TRP A 567 7.00 27.87 -3.69
CA TRP A 567 5.73 27.81 -4.43
C TRP A 567 4.68 26.97 -3.70
N GLY A 568 3.40 27.11 -4.11
CA GLY A 568 2.30 26.31 -3.61
C GLY A 568 0.92 26.95 -3.80
N GLY A 569 0.84 28.02 -4.59
CA GLY A 569 -0.44 28.64 -4.98
C GLY A 569 -0.34 29.15 -6.42
N GLU A 570 -0.17 28.18 -7.36
CA GLU A 570 0.30 28.43 -8.72
C GLU A 570 -0.77 28.19 -9.77
N PHE A 571 -0.75 29.04 -10.80
CA PHE A 571 -1.54 28.91 -12.01
C PHE A 571 -0.55 28.77 -13.18
N LEU A 572 -0.46 27.57 -13.73
CA LEU A 572 0.52 27.23 -14.77
C LEU A 572 -0.19 26.90 -16.08
N VAL A 573 0.20 27.55 -17.17
CA VAL A 573 -0.16 27.08 -18.51
C VAL A 573 0.80 25.97 -18.87
N ALA A 574 0.36 24.72 -18.78
CA ALA A 574 1.21 23.53 -18.83
C ALA A 574 0.87 22.60 -19.98
N SER A 575 1.87 21.90 -20.45
CA SER A 575 1.81 20.68 -21.26
C SER A 575 2.58 19.57 -20.53
N LEU A 576 2.61 18.35 -21.06
CA LEU A 576 3.46 17.29 -20.50
C LEU A 576 4.96 17.66 -20.50
N GLY A 577 5.42 18.38 -21.52
CA GLY A 577 6.84 18.72 -21.69
C GLY A 577 7.30 20.01 -21.04
N GLY A 578 6.41 20.85 -20.49
CA GLY A 578 6.82 22.14 -19.91
C GLY A 578 5.66 23.02 -19.45
N PHE A 579 6.00 24.15 -18.84
CA PHE A 579 5.01 25.08 -18.29
C PHE A 579 5.47 26.54 -18.38
N GLU A 580 4.48 27.44 -18.30
CA GLU A 580 4.65 28.88 -18.10
C GLU A 580 3.86 29.28 -16.86
N ARG A 581 4.46 30.02 -15.93
CA ARG A 581 3.80 30.53 -14.74
C ARG A 581 2.94 31.73 -15.11
N ALA A 582 1.62 31.54 -15.26
CA ALA A 582 0.68 32.56 -15.66
C ALA A 582 0.30 33.49 -14.50
N ALA A 583 0.10 32.94 -13.31
CA ALA A 583 -0.22 33.68 -12.09
C ALA A 583 0.16 32.88 -10.84
N HIS A 584 0.15 33.57 -9.71
CA HIS A 584 0.35 32.94 -8.39
C HIS A 584 -0.27 33.80 -7.28
N LEU A 585 -0.45 33.23 -6.10
CA LEU A 585 -0.83 34.00 -4.92
C LEU A 585 0.26 35.03 -4.60
N ARG A 586 -0.17 36.19 -4.11
CA ARG A 586 0.78 37.19 -3.61
C ARG A 586 1.72 36.56 -2.60
N THR A 587 3.01 36.74 -2.81
CA THR A 587 4.01 36.18 -1.90
C THR A 587 4.13 36.97 -0.62
N TRP A 588 4.45 36.28 0.49
CA TRP A 588 4.80 36.88 1.77
C TRP A 588 6.02 36.17 2.39
N ALA A 589 6.60 36.76 3.42
CA ALA A 589 7.75 36.19 4.13
C ALA A 589 7.33 35.00 5.01
N LEU A 590 8.18 33.97 5.07
CA LEU A 590 8.02 32.80 5.94
C LEU A 590 9.18 32.78 6.96
N PRO A 591 9.11 33.55 8.07
CA PRO A 591 10.23 33.79 8.96
C PRO A 591 10.65 32.51 9.72
N GLY A 592 11.90 32.08 9.50
CA GLY A 592 12.43 30.82 10.00
C GLY A 592 12.13 29.61 9.12
N GLY A 593 11.52 29.79 7.92
CA GLY A 593 11.22 28.68 7.00
C GLY A 593 10.42 27.57 7.68
N ALA A 594 11.06 26.43 7.91
CA ALA A 594 10.44 25.27 8.58
C ALA A 594 9.89 25.57 9.99
N ALA A 595 10.41 26.58 10.71
CA ALA A 595 9.86 26.97 12.00
C ALA A 595 8.45 27.59 11.87
N SER A 596 8.19 28.37 10.81
CA SER A 596 6.86 28.91 10.53
C SER A 596 5.89 27.84 10.00
N VAL A 597 6.38 26.76 9.42
CA VAL A 597 5.55 25.59 9.07
C VAL A 597 5.10 24.84 10.32
N ARG A 598 5.99 24.69 11.30
CA ARG A 598 5.66 24.03 12.58
C ARG A 598 4.83 24.88 13.53
N ASP A 599 4.99 26.20 13.47
CA ASP A 599 4.22 27.15 14.28
C ASP A 599 3.46 28.13 13.36
N ALA A 600 2.22 27.79 13.05
CA ALA A 600 1.34 28.55 12.17
C ALA A 600 1.15 30.01 12.62
N ARG A 601 1.31 30.30 13.94
CA ARG A 601 1.19 31.66 14.49
C ARG A 601 2.26 32.61 13.96
N ARG A 602 3.50 32.11 13.75
CA ARG A 602 4.60 32.89 13.15
C ARG A 602 4.31 33.26 11.70
N ASN A 603 3.74 32.31 10.95
CA ASN A 603 3.30 32.51 9.58
C ASN A 603 2.15 33.53 9.50
N ALA A 604 1.14 33.39 10.37
CA ALA A 604 0.02 34.34 10.47
C ALA A 604 0.51 35.75 10.83
N PHE A 605 1.41 35.87 11.80
CA PHE A 605 2.01 37.15 12.17
C PHE A 605 2.71 37.81 10.97
N ALA A 606 3.48 37.05 10.20
CA ALA A 606 4.17 37.57 9.02
C ALA A 606 3.19 38.07 7.96
N LEU A 607 2.17 37.27 7.65
CA LEU A 607 1.12 37.63 6.68
C LEU A 607 0.37 38.90 7.11
N LEU A 608 -0.10 38.96 8.36
CA LEU A 608 -0.81 40.13 8.89
C LEU A 608 0.10 41.39 8.94
N SER A 609 1.39 41.23 9.26
CA SER A 609 2.37 42.30 9.23
C SER A 609 2.48 42.92 7.83
N GLU A 610 2.67 42.08 6.81
CA GLU A 610 2.80 42.55 5.41
C GLU A 610 1.51 43.13 4.84
N LEU A 611 0.35 42.73 5.37
CA LEU A 611 -0.97 43.29 5.01
C LEU A 611 -1.31 44.57 5.81
N GLY A 612 -0.50 44.93 6.80
CA GLY A 612 -0.79 46.08 7.67
C GLY A 612 -1.96 45.83 8.62
N LEU A 613 -2.24 44.60 8.99
CA LEU A 613 -3.39 44.17 9.77
C LEU A 613 -3.08 43.84 11.24
N LEU A 614 -1.88 44.06 11.73
CA LEU A 614 -1.49 43.73 13.12
C LEU A 614 -2.28 44.52 14.16
N GLU A 615 -2.72 45.75 13.82
CA GLU A 615 -3.54 46.61 14.70
C GLU A 615 -5.06 46.38 14.55
N HIS A 616 -5.47 45.49 13.62
CA HIS A 616 -6.86 45.16 13.43
C HIS A 616 -7.40 44.40 14.67
N PRO A 617 -8.60 44.69 15.18
CA PRO A 617 -9.14 44.01 16.37
C PRO A 617 -9.16 42.50 16.27
N GLY A 618 -9.39 41.94 15.06
CA GLY A 618 -9.33 40.50 14.81
C GLY A 618 -7.97 39.85 14.97
N ALA A 619 -6.87 40.62 14.99
CA ALA A 619 -5.52 40.08 15.21
C ALA A 619 -5.19 39.90 16.72
N ALA A 620 -5.99 40.50 17.61
CA ALA A 620 -5.71 40.52 19.06
C ALA A 620 -5.62 39.11 19.65
N GLY A 621 -6.47 38.17 19.21
CA GLY A 621 -6.43 36.77 19.62
C GLY A 621 -5.08 36.13 19.31
N LEU A 622 -4.65 36.15 18.06
CA LEU A 622 -3.34 35.66 17.61
C LEU A 622 -2.20 36.32 18.39
N LEU A 623 -2.19 37.64 18.48
CA LEU A 623 -1.13 38.40 19.15
C LEU A 623 -0.99 38.06 20.63
N SER A 624 -2.09 37.70 21.31
CA SER A 624 -2.06 37.28 22.72
C SER A 624 -1.38 35.92 22.93
N THR A 625 -1.34 35.08 21.89
CA THR A 625 -0.69 33.76 21.95
C THR A 625 0.82 33.79 21.67
N LEU A 626 1.34 34.91 21.17
CA LEU A 626 2.76 35.12 20.89
C LEU A 626 3.36 36.04 21.97
N ASP A 627 4.46 35.60 22.59
CA ASP A 627 5.22 36.46 23.51
C ASP A 627 5.89 37.63 22.76
N GLU A 628 6.22 38.68 23.51
CA GLU A 628 6.78 39.92 22.94
C GLU A 628 8.14 39.66 22.27
N GLN A 629 8.95 38.77 22.81
CA GLN A 629 10.26 38.42 22.25
C GLN A 629 10.08 37.71 20.89
N THR A 630 9.18 36.76 20.79
CA THR A 630 8.86 36.04 19.53
C THR A 630 8.35 37.02 18.47
N ARG A 631 7.45 37.95 18.84
CA ARG A 631 6.95 38.99 17.92
C ARG A 631 8.07 39.90 17.42
N SER A 632 8.92 40.42 18.33
CA SER A 632 10.03 41.30 17.99
C SER A 632 11.09 40.62 17.10
N ILE A 633 11.45 39.37 17.41
CA ILE A 633 12.39 38.58 16.60
C ILE A 633 11.78 38.33 15.20
N THR A 634 10.51 37.91 15.13
CA THR A 634 9.84 37.62 13.87
C THR A 634 9.74 38.87 12.99
N ALA A 635 9.39 40.01 13.57
CA ALA A 635 9.36 41.30 12.87
C ALA A 635 10.74 41.68 12.31
N THR A 636 11.81 41.54 13.13
CA THR A 636 13.18 41.82 12.70
C THR A 636 13.63 40.88 11.58
N MET A 637 13.24 39.58 11.63
CA MET A 637 13.55 38.63 10.57
C MET A 637 12.91 39.02 9.24
N ILE A 638 11.63 39.45 9.28
CA ILE A 638 10.91 39.93 8.09
C ILE A 638 11.56 41.19 7.54
N GLU A 639 11.76 42.21 8.37
CA GLU A 639 12.32 43.51 7.98
C GLU A 639 13.71 43.36 7.34
N ARG A 640 14.56 42.52 7.93
CA ARG A 640 15.94 42.33 7.48
C ARG A 640 16.13 41.17 6.51
N ASN A 641 15.03 40.51 6.11
CA ASN A 641 15.06 39.32 5.27
C ASN A 641 16.01 38.21 5.76
N ILE A 642 16.06 37.99 7.10
CA ILE A 642 16.92 36.98 7.73
C ILE A 642 16.17 35.68 7.81
N ASN A 643 16.64 34.63 7.11
CA ASN A 643 15.99 33.30 7.06
C ASN A 643 14.47 33.40 6.89
N SER A 644 14.04 34.22 5.95
CA SER A 644 12.63 34.55 5.68
C SER A 644 12.33 34.37 4.19
N PRO A 645 12.40 33.14 3.65
CA PRO A 645 12.08 32.90 2.25
C PRO A 645 10.67 33.38 1.91
N ARG A 646 10.46 33.84 0.68
CA ARG A 646 9.14 34.24 0.19
C ARG A 646 8.36 32.99 -0.20
N THR A 647 7.04 33.01 0.08
CA THR A 647 6.15 31.90 -0.29
C THR A 647 4.86 32.39 -0.92
N SER A 648 4.36 31.64 -1.93
CA SER A 648 3.03 31.76 -2.51
C SER A 648 2.10 30.59 -2.09
N SER A 649 2.52 29.78 -1.10
CA SER A 649 1.86 28.52 -0.76
C SER A 649 0.45 28.69 -0.21
N MET A 650 -0.53 28.02 -0.84
CA MET A 650 -1.92 27.93 -0.36
C MET A 650 -1.99 27.21 0.99
N GLY A 651 -1.18 26.17 1.21
CA GLY A 651 -1.12 25.47 2.50
C GLY A 651 -0.67 26.40 3.62
N ARG A 652 0.32 27.26 3.36
CA ARG A 652 0.75 28.28 4.35
C ARG A 652 -0.31 29.36 4.59
N LEU A 653 -1.12 29.67 3.57
CA LEU A 653 -2.26 30.56 3.75
C LEU A 653 -3.32 29.95 4.67
N PHE A 654 -3.63 28.66 4.49
CA PHE A 654 -4.55 27.94 5.40
C PHE A 654 -4.02 27.87 6.82
N ASP A 655 -2.73 27.62 7.02
CA ASP A 655 -2.10 27.64 8.35
C ASP A 655 -2.27 29.01 9.01
N ALA A 656 -2.04 30.09 8.25
CA ALA A 656 -2.18 31.45 8.77
C ALA A 656 -3.64 31.77 9.12
N ALA A 657 -4.60 31.35 8.28
CA ALA A 657 -6.02 31.52 8.55
C ALA A 657 -6.45 30.75 9.81
N ALA A 658 -6.04 29.49 9.93
CA ALA A 658 -6.35 28.64 11.09
C ALA A 658 -5.76 29.20 12.41
N ALA A 659 -4.59 29.86 12.34
CA ALA A 659 -3.99 30.47 13.52
C ALA A 659 -4.69 31.77 13.96
N VAL A 660 -5.45 32.43 13.07
CA VAL A 660 -6.22 33.65 13.37
C VAL A 660 -7.60 33.28 13.91
N LEU A 661 -8.24 32.22 13.40
CA LEU A 661 -9.56 31.71 13.81
C LEU A 661 -9.48 30.99 15.17
#